data_f5c575bf01a3d9330b47975aaa587ad3
#
_entry.id   f5c575bf01a3d9330b47975aaa587ad3
#
_cell.length_a   1.000
_cell.length_b   1.000
_cell.length_c   1.000
_cell.angle_alpha   90.00
_cell.angle_beta   90.00
_cell.angle_gamma   90.00
#
_symmetry.space_group_name_H-M   'P 1'
#
loop_
_entity.id
_entity.type
_entity.pdbx_description
1 polymer ?
#
loop_
_entity_poly.entity_id
_entity_poly.type
_entity_poly.pdbx_seq_one_letter_code
_entity_poly.pdbx_strand_id
1 'polypeptide(L)'
;MDLPKHYDPAATEMRLYEHWERNGYFHEEPDPARPPFIICMPPPNVTARAHLGHGSTYAPMDVLARYHRMLGDNADWLPGTDHAAIATEAVLVRELAKEGVRRDDLGREAFVARAWEWSATYGGQIDAQFRRLGFGPDWQRSRFTMDEGLSAAVRRAFVTLYRDGLIYRGKRLVNWDPAAHTTVSDAELEHVERDGTLWRIRYPFDKDRRNHGIEIATTRPETMLADVAIAVHPGDERYAALIGRNVWLPPLYERAIPIVADDAVDPSFGTGAVKVTPAHDPLDYEIGQRHGLPMPSVIGLDARITGDETNAGPYAGLDRYVARDRIVEDLRACGAFVSAESHRHSVAISDRSKEVVEPLLSLQWFVRMAPLAKPALDAYRDGRIRFIPERYGRTYEHWLENIRDWNVSRQIWWGHQLPVWYTKDGREVVAETEEKAGELAQRLYATSELTRDPDTLDTWFSSALWPFSILGWPEETTELRCWYPSQALLTGGEIIFLWVARMVMMGLRTMGTVPFRDVVITPLVFDSAGRKMSKSLGNVVDPMDLADRYGADAFRLSILRQMRLESQEIRYQESRCEEARNFNNKIWNATRYILSLEEGLPAAMTLPPSDRLTMADGWILTRLQSTAQGVGSAFDGYDFGIAAESLWRFVWYEFCDWYLEATKLERNRETRAAVL
;
A
#
# COMPACT_ATOMS: atom_id res chain seq x y z
N MET A 1 44.92 -16.36 -14.11
CA MET A 1 44.14 -16.34 -12.87
C MET A 1 43.47 -17.69 -12.68
N ASP A 2 43.81 -18.44 -11.61
CA ASP A 2 43.26 -19.80 -11.44
C ASP A 2 41.96 -19.71 -10.62
N LEU A 3 40.80 -19.69 -11.28
CA LEU A 3 39.50 -19.70 -10.64
C LEU A 3 39.15 -21.08 -10.11
N PRO A 4 38.58 -21.23 -8.90
CA PRO A 4 38.15 -22.52 -8.35
C PRO A 4 37.16 -23.23 -9.27
N LYS A 5 37.09 -24.56 -9.18
CA LYS A 5 36.23 -25.37 -10.06
C LYS A 5 34.74 -25.10 -9.90
N HIS A 6 34.31 -24.69 -8.71
CA HIS A 6 32.93 -24.39 -8.40
C HIS A 6 32.77 -22.91 -8.01
N TYR A 7 31.71 -22.30 -8.47
CA TYR A 7 31.29 -20.98 -7.99
C TYR A 7 30.86 -21.09 -6.52
N ASP A 8 31.47 -20.29 -5.67
CA ASP A 8 31.12 -20.16 -4.25
C ASP A 8 30.47 -18.79 -4.01
N PRO A 9 29.12 -18.74 -3.87
CA PRO A 9 28.42 -17.49 -3.62
C PRO A 9 28.86 -16.81 -2.32
N ALA A 10 29.09 -17.60 -1.24
CA ALA A 10 29.44 -17.07 0.06
C ALA A 10 30.79 -16.33 0.05
N ALA A 11 31.77 -16.87 -0.68
CA ALA A 11 33.09 -16.26 -0.82
C ALA A 11 33.12 -15.08 -1.83
N THR A 12 32.14 -15.00 -2.72
CA THR A 12 32.18 -14.09 -3.88
C THR A 12 31.24 -12.92 -3.75
N GLU A 13 29.97 -13.14 -3.45
CA GLU A 13 28.91 -12.15 -3.58
C GLU A 13 29.11 -10.94 -2.67
N MET A 14 29.30 -11.13 -1.36
CA MET A 14 29.47 -10.01 -0.43
C MET A 14 30.75 -9.21 -0.71
N ARG A 15 31.84 -9.91 -1.08
CA ARG A 15 33.09 -9.23 -1.45
C ARG A 15 32.94 -8.33 -2.67
N LEU A 16 32.18 -8.79 -3.68
CA LEU A 16 31.89 -7.98 -4.86
C LEU A 16 30.94 -6.83 -4.52
N TYR A 17 29.92 -7.09 -3.71
CA TYR A 17 28.98 -6.05 -3.28
C TYR A 17 29.67 -4.92 -2.51
N GLU A 18 30.50 -5.25 -1.53
CA GLU A 18 31.32 -4.27 -0.80
C GLU A 18 32.27 -3.48 -1.71
N HIS A 19 32.80 -4.15 -2.73
CA HIS A 19 33.62 -3.47 -3.73
C HIS A 19 32.81 -2.45 -4.54
N TRP A 20 31.61 -2.81 -5.00
CA TRP A 20 30.73 -1.91 -5.74
C TRP A 20 30.28 -0.72 -4.90
N GLU A 21 29.83 -0.97 -3.67
CA GLU A 21 29.37 0.09 -2.76
C GLU A 21 30.51 1.05 -2.40
N ARG A 22 31.70 0.53 -2.09
CA ARG A 22 32.88 1.32 -1.74
C ARG A 22 33.37 2.20 -2.90
N ASN A 23 33.21 1.76 -4.13
CA ASN A 23 33.58 2.52 -5.32
C ASN A 23 32.44 3.41 -5.85
N GLY A 24 31.29 3.45 -5.16
CA GLY A 24 30.19 4.32 -5.52
C GLY A 24 29.45 3.91 -6.79
N TYR A 25 29.49 2.62 -7.20
CA TYR A 25 28.86 2.17 -8.44
C TYR A 25 27.33 2.16 -8.43
N PHE A 26 26.74 2.34 -7.25
CA PHE A 26 25.29 2.51 -7.10
C PHE A 26 24.85 3.96 -7.05
N HIS A 27 25.79 4.89 -6.84
CA HIS A 27 25.54 6.32 -6.72
C HIS A 27 25.67 7.01 -8.07
N GLU A 28 24.77 7.94 -8.35
CA GLU A 28 24.79 8.77 -9.55
C GLU A 28 24.53 10.24 -9.17
N GLU A 29 25.19 11.17 -9.84
CA GLU A 29 24.90 12.59 -9.70
C GLU A 29 24.00 13.07 -10.85
N PRO A 30 23.09 14.04 -10.58
CA PRO A 30 22.23 14.58 -11.63
C PRO A 30 23.04 15.15 -12.81
N ASP A 31 22.83 14.59 -14.00
CA ASP A 31 23.49 15.00 -15.23
C ASP A 31 22.44 15.30 -16.33
N PRO A 32 22.16 16.59 -16.61
CA PRO A 32 21.16 16.96 -17.62
C PRO A 32 21.59 16.63 -19.06
N ALA A 33 22.85 16.23 -19.28
CA ALA A 33 23.35 15.84 -20.61
C ALA A 33 23.03 14.37 -20.95
N ARG A 34 22.67 13.56 -19.97
CA ARG A 34 22.31 12.14 -20.14
C ARG A 34 20.82 11.93 -19.91
N PRO A 35 20.15 11.02 -20.64
CA PRO A 35 18.76 10.66 -20.38
C PRO A 35 18.59 10.17 -18.94
N PRO A 36 17.66 10.71 -18.15
CA PRO A 36 17.43 10.21 -16.81
C PRO A 36 16.66 8.87 -16.82
N PHE A 37 17.03 7.97 -15.94
CA PHE A 37 16.22 6.79 -15.60
C PHE A 37 16.19 6.59 -14.09
N ILE A 38 15.15 7.08 -13.47
CA ILE A 38 15.02 7.13 -12.01
C ILE A 38 13.92 6.21 -11.55
N ILE A 39 14.23 5.40 -10.55
CA ILE A 39 13.27 4.55 -9.85
C ILE A 39 13.18 5.00 -8.40
N CYS A 40 12.01 5.45 -7.95
CA CYS A 40 11.75 5.65 -6.54
C CYS A 40 11.33 4.30 -5.93
N MET A 41 12.12 3.79 -5.01
CA MET A 41 11.83 2.53 -4.31
C MET A 41 10.52 2.68 -3.54
N PRO A 42 9.56 1.73 -3.63
CA PRO A 42 8.50 1.64 -2.63
C PRO A 42 9.12 1.44 -1.25
N PRO A 43 9.00 2.42 -0.34
CA PRO A 43 9.72 2.35 0.93
C PRO A 43 9.12 1.22 1.80
N PRO A 44 9.90 0.21 2.20
CA PRO A 44 9.39 -0.86 3.04
C PRO A 44 9.05 -0.33 4.44
N ASN A 45 7.98 -0.89 5.01
CA ASN A 45 7.55 -0.60 6.38
C ASN A 45 8.55 -1.14 7.39
N VAL A 46 8.94 -0.35 8.38
CA VAL A 46 9.86 -0.75 9.47
C VAL A 46 9.19 -1.65 10.52
N THR A 47 8.31 -2.54 10.10
CA THR A 47 7.50 -3.41 10.99
C THR A 47 8.08 -4.82 11.15
N ALA A 48 8.89 -5.29 10.19
CA ALA A 48 9.43 -6.65 10.17
C ALA A 48 10.59 -6.78 9.17
N ARG A 49 11.24 -7.95 9.19
CA ARG A 49 12.26 -8.34 8.20
C ARG A 49 11.67 -8.45 6.80
N ALA A 50 12.53 -8.30 5.78
CA ALA A 50 12.17 -8.53 4.39
C ALA A 50 11.61 -9.96 4.18
N HIS A 51 10.64 -10.08 3.31
CA HIS A 51 10.01 -11.35 2.91
C HIS A 51 10.08 -11.52 1.39
N LEU A 52 9.67 -12.67 0.89
CA LEU A 52 9.81 -13.04 -0.52
C LEU A 52 9.12 -12.06 -1.48
N GLY A 53 8.03 -11.40 -1.05
CA GLY A 53 7.36 -10.34 -1.82
C GLY A 53 8.27 -9.14 -2.13
N HIS A 54 9.20 -8.79 -1.22
CA HIS A 54 10.20 -7.76 -1.54
C HIS A 54 11.10 -8.20 -2.70
N GLY A 55 11.42 -9.51 -2.79
CA GLY A 55 12.20 -10.04 -3.90
C GLY A 55 11.52 -9.82 -5.25
N SER A 56 10.21 -10.07 -5.36
CA SER A 56 9.45 -9.88 -6.61
C SER A 56 9.30 -8.41 -7.01
N THR A 57 9.39 -7.49 -6.06
CA THR A 57 9.28 -6.05 -6.32
C THR A 57 10.65 -5.43 -6.61
N TYR A 58 11.69 -5.81 -5.86
CA TYR A 58 12.98 -5.13 -5.95
C TYR A 58 13.98 -5.76 -6.94
N ALA A 59 13.87 -7.07 -7.22
CA ALA A 59 14.72 -7.69 -8.26
C ALA A 59 14.51 -7.06 -9.66
N PRO A 60 13.28 -6.79 -10.13
CA PRO A 60 13.09 -6.06 -11.38
C PRO A 60 13.60 -4.61 -11.33
N MET A 61 13.52 -3.92 -10.19
CA MET A 61 14.07 -2.57 -10.06
C MET A 61 15.61 -2.59 -10.17
N ASP A 62 16.26 -3.52 -9.49
CA ASP A 62 17.71 -3.69 -9.53
C ASP A 62 18.21 -3.97 -10.96
N VAL A 63 17.52 -4.87 -11.68
CA VAL A 63 17.95 -5.20 -13.06
C VAL A 63 17.70 -4.05 -14.02
N LEU A 64 16.62 -3.28 -13.88
CA LEU A 64 16.39 -2.09 -14.69
C LEU A 64 17.43 -1.00 -14.42
N ALA A 65 17.73 -0.70 -13.16
CA ALA A 65 18.77 0.27 -12.82
C ALA A 65 20.13 -0.13 -13.42
N ARG A 66 20.52 -1.41 -13.32
CA ARG A 66 21.76 -1.94 -13.93
C ARG A 66 21.73 -1.86 -15.46
N TYR A 67 20.61 -2.21 -16.08
CA TYR A 67 20.45 -2.14 -17.55
C TYR A 67 20.62 -0.72 -18.07
N HIS A 68 19.95 0.26 -17.45
CA HIS A 68 20.06 1.65 -17.85
C HIS A 68 21.44 2.25 -17.58
N ARG A 69 22.12 1.84 -16.49
CA ARG A 69 23.55 2.17 -16.29
C ARG A 69 24.43 1.63 -17.41
N MET A 70 24.19 0.39 -17.89
CA MET A 70 24.90 -0.19 -19.03
C MET A 70 24.64 0.55 -20.35
N LEU A 71 23.47 1.15 -20.53
CA LEU A 71 23.13 2.00 -21.68
C LEU A 71 23.80 3.38 -21.62
N GLY A 72 24.33 3.78 -20.46
CA GLY A 72 24.95 5.10 -20.25
C GLY A 72 23.96 6.19 -19.82
N ASP A 73 22.75 5.80 -19.46
CA ASP A 73 21.74 6.72 -18.92
C ASP A 73 22.18 7.26 -17.54
N ASN A 74 21.65 8.44 -17.16
CA ASN A 74 21.75 8.95 -15.80
C ASN A 74 20.75 8.17 -14.92
N ALA A 75 21.15 6.95 -14.53
CA ALA A 75 20.27 5.96 -13.93
C ALA A 75 20.50 5.82 -12.41
N ASP A 76 19.47 6.14 -11.63
CA ASP A 76 19.53 5.98 -10.18
C ASP A 76 18.29 5.28 -9.60
N TRP A 77 18.53 4.51 -8.54
CA TRP A 77 17.49 3.83 -7.79
C TRP A 77 17.50 4.33 -6.34
N LEU A 78 16.52 5.18 -6.02
CA LEU A 78 16.42 5.93 -4.78
C LEU A 78 15.75 5.09 -3.69
N PRO A 79 16.47 4.69 -2.64
CA PRO A 79 15.92 3.88 -1.55
C PRO A 79 15.34 4.74 -0.43
N GLY A 80 14.59 4.08 0.44
CA GLY A 80 14.16 4.61 1.72
C GLY A 80 13.27 3.65 2.48
N THR A 81 12.83 4.06 3.67
CA THR A 81 11.94 3.29 4.55
C THR A 81 10.74 4.12 4.98
N ASP A 82 9.61 3.46 5.20
CA ASP A 82 8.38 4.09 5.69
C ASP A 82 8.21 3.86 7.19
N HIS A 83 7.83 4.90 7.92
CA HIS A 83 7.51 4.85 9.34
C HIS A 83 6.25 4.02 9.62
N ALA A 84 5.40 3.81 8.62
CA ALA A 84 4.22 2.95 8.62
C ALA A 84 3.22 3.21 9.77
N ALA A 85 3.21 4.41 10.30
CA ALA A 85 2.26 4.95 11.29
C ALA A 85 1.53 3.89 12.15
N ILE A 86 0.25 3.63 11.84
CA ILE A 86 -0.62 2.69 12.58
C ILE A 86 -0.05 1.26 12.63
N ALA A 87 0.65 0.81 11.58
CA ALA A 87 1.19 -0.56 11.54
C ALA A 87 2.36 -0.72 12.51
N THR A 88 3.27 0.25 12.58
CA THR A 88 4.40 0.26 13.52
C THR A 88 3.90 0.44 14.95
N GLU A 89 2.95 1.35 15.19
CA GLU A 89 2.35 1.53 16.51
C GLU A 89 1.70 0.24 17.01
N ALA A 90 0.91 -0.45 16.18
CA ALA A 90 0.27 -1.72 16.53
C ALA A 90 1.29 -2.83 16.87
N VAL A 91 2.44 -2.87 16.18
CA VAL A 91 3.52 -3.82 16.50
C VAL A 91 4.15 -3.46 17.85
N LEU A 92 4.49 -2.19 18.05
CA LEU A 92 5.13 -1.72 19.27
C LEU A 92 4.24 -1.91 20.50
N VAL A 93 2.92 -1.64 20.40
CA VAL A 93 1.95 -1.89 21.46
C VAL A 93 1.93 -3.37 21.85
N ARG A 94 1.99 -4.29 20.87
CA ARG A 94 2.07 -5.73 21.14
C ARG A 94 3.38 -6.15 21.82
N GLU A 95 4.50 -5.54 21.44
CA GLU A 95 5.79 -5.81 22.10
C GLU A 95 5.79 -5.30 23.56
N LEU A 96 5.32 -4.08 23.79
CA LEU A 96 5.16 -3.52 25.14
C LEU A 96 4.23 -4.37 26.01
N ALA A 97 3.15 -4.91 25.45
CA ALA A 97 2.25 -5.80 26.19
C ALA A 97 2.94 -7.09 26.65
N LYS A 98 3.92 -7.63 25.91
CA LYS A 98 4.76 -8.75 26.37
C LYS A 98 5.65 -8.39 27.56
N GLU A 99 6.05 -7.11 27.65
CA GLU A 99 6.81 -6.55 28.78
C GLU A 99 5.88 -6.19 29.98
N GLY A 100 4.55 -6.34 29.83
CA GLY A 100 3.55 -5.95 30.83
C GLY A 100 3.31 -4.43 30.90
N VAL A 101 3.71 -3.69 29.87
CA VAL A 101 3.58 -2.22 29.81
C VAL A 101 2.44 -1.85 28.87
N ARG A 102 1.57 -0.94 29.28
CA ARG A 102 0.54 -0.36 28.40
C ARG A 102 1.06 0.94 27.78
N ARG A 103 0.64 1.24 26.55
CA ARG A 103 0.99 2.48 25.85
C ARG A 103 0.69 3.72 26.70
N ASP A 104 -0.53 3.77 27.25
CA ASP A 104 -1.01 4.95 28.01
C ASP A 104 -0.25 5.15 29.34
N ASP A 105 0.22 4.07 29.97
CA ASP A 105 1.03 4.14 31.18
C ASP A 105 2.44 4.69 30.90
N LEU A 106 2.95 4.47 29.68
CA LEU A 106 4.26 4.98 29.26
C LEU A 106 4.22 6.49 28.94
N GLY A 107 3.09 6.97 28.41
CA GLY A 107 2.93 8.34 27.92
C GLY A 107 3.52 8.58 26.53
N ARG A 108 3.04 9.63 25.86
CA ARG A 108 3.33 9.91 24.44
C ARG A 108 4.82 10.07 24.15
N GLU A 109 5.53 10.87 24.93
CA GLU A 109 6.95 11.18 24.68
C GLU A 109 7.82 9.93 24.74
N ALA A 110 7.67 9.13 25.80
CA ALA A 110 8.43 7.90 25.97
C ALA A 110 8.05 6.84 24.93
N PHE A 111 6.77 6.76 24.56
CA PHE A 111 6.31 5.87 23.49
C PHE A 111 6.93 6.24 22.13
N VAL A 112 6.92 7.51 21.77
CA VAL A 112 7.52 8.01 20.52
C VAL A 112 9.03 7.77 20.50
N ALA A 113 9.73 7.94 21.63
CA ALA A 113 11.14 7.61 21.73
C ALA A 113 11.41 6.11 21.45
N ARG A 114 10.61 5.22 22.01
CA ARG A 114 10.68 3.77 21.72
C ARG A 114 10.39 3.45 20.26
N ALA A 115 9.46 4.18 19.63
CA ALA A 115 9.15 4.01 18.21
C ALA A 115 10.31 4.44 17.30
N TRP A 116 11.06 5.49 17.67
CA TRP A 116 12.30 5.88 16.99
C TRP A 116 13.39 4.81 17.10
N GLU A 117 13.63 4.26 18.31
CA GLU A 117 14.58 3.16 18.51
C GLU A 117 14.21 1.93 17.70
N TRP A 118 12.92 1.59 17.68
CA TRP A 118 12.37 0.50 16.86
C TRP A 118 12.65 0.71 15.37
N SER A 119 12.31 1.88 14.86
CA SER A 119 12.47 2.23 13.45
C SER A 119 13.93 2.23 13.00
N ALA A 120 14.84 2.74 13.83
CA ALA A 120 16.28 2.69 13.55
C ALA A 120 16.81 1.26 13.50
N THR A 121 16.35 0.39 14.41
CA THR A 121 16.77 -1.01 14.47
C THR A 121 16.29 -1.81 13.25
N TYR A 122 14.99 -1.73 12.94
CA TYR A 122 14.42 -2.52 11.85
C TYR A 122 14.75 -1.96 10.47
N GLY A 123 14.87 -0.63 10.31
CA GLY A 123 15.37 -0.01 9.09
C GLY A 123 16.78 -0.51 8.73
N GLY A 124 17.70 -0.46 9.68
CA GLY A 124 19.07 -0.98 9.48
C GLY A 124 19.11 -2.49 9.16
N GLN A 125 18.20 -3.29 9.73
CA GLN A 125 18.10 -4.72 9.40
C GLN A 125 17.61 -4.95 7.97
N ILE A 126 16.61 -4.18 7.50
CA ILE A 126 16.09 -4.28 6.13
C ILE A 126 17.19 -3.92 5.13
N ASP A 127 17.93 -2.83 5.36
CA ASP A 127 19.03 -2.41 4.51
C ASP A 127 20.13 -3.47 4.43
N ALA A 128 20.50 -4.09 5.56
CA ALA A 128 21.47 -5.18 5.60
C ALA A 128 20.98 -6.41 4.82
N GLN A 129 19.69 -6.74 4.92
CA GLN A 129 19.10 -7.84 4.16
C GLN A 129 19.11 -7.56 2.64
N PHE A 130 18.81 -6.33 2.22
CA PHE A 130 18.84 -5.96 0.81
C PHE A 130 20.26 -5.99 0.24
N ARG A 131 21.28 -5.58 1.00
CA ARG A 131 22.69 -5.76 0.64
C ARG A 131 23.04 -7.24 0.47
N ARG A 132 22.62 -8.08 1.41
CA ARG A 132 22.86 -9.53 1.32
C ARG A 132 22.16 -10.16 0.12
N LEU A 133 20.98 -9.66 -0.28
CA LEU A 133 20.26 -10.10 -1.48
C LEU A 133 20.85 -9.51 -2.78
N GLY A 134 21.88 -8.68 -2.68
CA GLY A 134 22.59 -8.12 -3.82
C GLY A 134 21.88 -6.97 -4.53
N PHE A 135 20.89 -6.33 -3.90
CA PHE A 135 20.22 -5.17 -4.45
C PHE A 135 21.09 -3.92 -4.32
N GLY A 136 21.21 -3.17 -5.41
CA GLY A 136 22.13 -2.02 -5.53
C GLY A 136 21.43 -0.66 -5.71
N PRO A 137 20.54 -0.24 -4.76
CA PRO A 137 20.06 1.13 -4.75
C PRO A 137 21.16 2.10 -4.30
N ASP A 138 20.96 3.38 -4.52
CA ASP A 138 21.87 4.41 -4.01
C ASP A 138 21.72 4.64 -2.51
N TRP A 139 22.48 3.89 -1.73
CA TRP A 139 22.45 3.97 -0.26
C TRP A 139 22.84 5.34 0.30
N GLN A 140 23.56 6.16 -0.47
CA GLN A 140 23.95 7.52 -0.03
C GLN A 140 22.75 8.47 -0.03
N ARG A 141 21.72 8.15 -0.83
CA ARG A 141 20.46 8.92 -0.93
C ARG A 141 19.30 8.27 -0.18
N SER A 142 19.58 7.31 0.70
CA SER A 142 18.53 6.65 1.49
C SER A 142 17.81 7.65 2.39
N ARG A 143 16.48 7.61 2.39
CA ARG A 143 15.61 8.51 3.14
C ARG A 143 14.65 7.75 4.04
N PHE A 144 14.23 8.40 5.11
CA PHE A 144 13.17 7.91 6.00
C PHE A 144 12.00 8.88 5.97
N THR A 145 10.76 8.37 5.81
CA THR A 145 9.57 9.21 5.65
C THR A 145 9.33 10.21 6.77
N MET A 146 9.96 10.04 7.94
CA MET A 146 9.92 11.01 9.05
C MET A 146 11.24 11.79 9.26
N ASP A 147 12.20 11.73 8.33
CA ASP A 147 13.35 12.64 8.40
C ASP A 147 12.91 14.11 8.28
N GLU A 148 13.76 15.05 8.69
CA GLU A 148 13.39 16.47 8.76
C GLU A 148 12.97 17.03 7.39
N GLY A 149 13.66 16.67 6.31
CA GLY A 149 13.32 17.15 4.96
C GLY A 149 11.95 16.68 4.50
N LEU A 150 11.66 15.37 4.68
CA LEU A 150 10.36 14.80 4.33
C LEU A 150 9.25 15.30 5.27
N SER A 151 9.56 15.50 6.55
CA SER A 151 8.62 16.11 7.51
C SER A 151 8.29 17.56 7.15
N ALA A 152 9.26 18.33 6.66
CA ALA A 152 9.02 19.68 6.13
C ALA A 152 8.13 19.65 4.89
N ALA A 153 8.35 18.68 3.99
CA ALA A 153 7.50 18.46 2.83
C ALA A 153 6.04 18.16 3.23
N VAL A 154 5.83 17.29 4.21
CA VAL A 154 4.50 16.95 4.72
C VAL A 154 3.80 18.19 5.29
N ARG A 155 4.47 18.98 6.14
CA ARG A 155 3.92 20.22 6.70
C ARG A 155 3.56 21.23 5.61
N ARG A 156 4.45 21.42 4.64
CA ARG A 156 4.23 22.31 3.49
C ARG A 156 3.03 21.87 2.66
N ALA A 157 2.91 20.59 2.32
CA ALA A 157 1.80 20.05 1.56
C ALA A 157 0.46 20.25 2.28
N PHE A 158 0.39 19.92 3.57
CA PHE A 158 -0.82 20.08 4.37
C PHE A 158 -1.28 21.54 4.40
N VAL A 159 -0.37 22.47 4.74
CA VAL A 159 -0.68 23.91 4.82
C VAL A 159 -1.12 24.46 3.47
N THR A 160 -0.50 24.03 2.37
CA THR A 160 -0.87 24.45 1.02
C THR A 160 -2.27 23.96 0.65
N LEU A 161 -2.56 22.68 0.85
CA LEU A 161 -3.90 22.12 0.57
C LEU A 161 -4.99 22.75 1.45
N TYR A 162 -4.68 23.07 2.71
CA TYR A 162 -5.61 23.78 3.59
C TYR A 162 -5.93 25.19 3.07
N ARG A 163 -4.91 25.95 2.67
CA ARG A 163 -5.09 27.30 2.10
C ARG A 163 -5.89 27.28 0.80
N ASP A 164 -5.78 26.22 0.02
CA ASP A 164 -6.53 26.00 -1.21
C ASP A 164 -7.97 25.51 -0.95
N GLY A 165 -8.36 25.33 0.31
CA GLY A 165 -9.68 24.82 0.70
C GLY A 165 -9.88 23.32 0.40
N LEU A 166 -8.79 22.59 0.09
CA LEU A 166 -8.83 21.16 -0.18
C LEU A 166 -8.74 20.32 1.10
N ILE A 167 -8.16 20.84 2.17
CA ILE A 167 -8.23 20.23 3.50
C ILE A 167 -9.26 20.97 4.35
N TYR A 168 -10.09 20.20 5.05
CA TYR A 168 -11.11 20.75 5.94
C TYR A 168 -11.34 19.81 7.12
N ARG A 169 -11.87 20.37 8.22
CA ARG A 169 -12.33 19.61 9.38
C ARG A 169 -13.84 19.46 9.34
N GLY A 170 -14.35 18.25 9.58
CA GLY A 170 -15.79 18.01 9.51
C GLY A 170 -16.23 16.76 10.28
N LYS A 171 -17.48 16.79 10.76
CA LYS A 171 -18.14 15.62 11.37
C LYS A 171 -18.70 14.77 10.23
N ARG A 172 -18.10 13.60 9.99
CA ARG A 172 -18.51 12.63 8.96
C ARG A 172 -18.45 11.21 9.48
N LEU A 173 -19.13 10.30 8.78
CA LEU A 173 -19.04 8.89 9.04
C LEU A 173 -17.65 8.38 8.66
N VAL A 174 -16.96 7.71 9.58
CA VAL A 174 -15.63 7.13 9.41
C VAL A 174 -15.63 5.68 9.90
N ASN A 175 -14.69 4.89 9.43
CA ASN A 175 -14.44 3.56 9.97
C ASN A 175 -13.58 3.69 11.22
N TRP A 176 -14.12 3.33 12.36
CA TRP A 176 -13.43 3.37 13.64
C TRP A 176 -12.98 1.98 14.06
N ASP A 177 -11.71 1.83 14.35
CA ASP A 177 -11.14 0.61 14.94
C ASP A 177 -11.18 0.73 16.48
N PRO A 178 -12.09 0.02 17.18
CA PRO A 178 -12.24 0.15 18.63
C PRO A 178 -11.09 -0.47 19.42
N ALA A 179 -10.31 -1.37 18.84
CA ALA A 179 -9.15 -1.96 19.49
C ALA A 179 -7.90 -1.09 19.35
N ALA A 180 -7.73 -0.45 18.19
CA ALA A 180 -6.63 0.48 17.95
C ALA A 180 -6.95 1.93 18.39
N HIS A 181 -8.20 2.22 18.76
CA HIS A 181 -8.71 3.55 19.12
C HIS A 181 -8.37 4.63 18.09
N THR A 182 -8.53 4.32 16.81
CA THR A 182 -8.24 5.25 15.70
C THR A 182 -9.13 4.97 14.49
N THR A 183 -9.22 5.95 13.60
CA THR A 183 -9.84 5.77 12.29
C THR A 183 -8.94 4.93 11.37
N VAL A 184 -9.55 4.15 10.48
CA VAL A 184 -8.90 3.41 9.40
C VAL A 184 -9.56 3.78 8.06
N SER A 185 -8.79 3.75 6.98
CA SER A 185 -9.32 4.04 5.64
C SER A 185 -10.06 2.83 5.05
N ASP A 186 -10.97 3.07 4.09
CA ASP A 186 -11.73 1.99 3.41
C ASP A 186 -10.81 0.94 2.79
N ALA A 187 -9.65 1.34 2.29
CA ALA A 187 -8.67 0.45 1.67
C ALA A 187 -7.84 -0.37 2.68
N GLU A 188 -7.97 -0.11 3.98
CA GLU A 188 -7.36 -0.87 5.08
C GLU A 188 -8.36 -1.83 5.75
N LEU A 189 -9.52 -2.03 5.12
CA LEU A 189 -10.54 -2.97 5.58
C LEU A 189 -10.45 -4.29 4.83
N GLU A 190 -10.56 -5.38 5.57
CA GLU A 190 -10.83 -6.71 5.01
C GLU A 190 -12.34 -7.01 5.16
N HIS A 191 -12.96 -7.45 4.08
CA HIS A 191 -14.34 -7.90 4.11
C HIS A 191 -14.40 -9.42 4.26
N VAL A 192 -14.89 -9.88 5.42
CA VAL A 192 -14.91 -11.29 5.79
C VAL A 192 -16.34 -11.78 5.88
N GLU A 193 -16.64 -12.83 5.12
CA GLU A 193 -17.93 -13.52 5.22
C GLU A 193 -18.07 -14.21 6.59
N ARG A 194 -19.12 -13.84 7.33
CA ARG A 194 -19.46 -14.47 8.62
C ARG A 194 -20.87 -14.97 8.63
N ASP A 195 -21.08 -16.09 9.30
CA ASP A 195 -22.41 -16.56 9.64
C ASP A 195 -22.95 -15.70 10.79
N GLY A 196 -24.08 -15.08 10.54
CA GLY A 196 -24.76 -14.20 11.47
C GLY A 196 -26.26 -14.49 11.54
N THR A 197 -27.00 -13.55 12.06
CA THR A 197 -28.44 -13.63 12.18
C THR A 197 -29.09 -12.40 11.58
N LEU A 198 -30.17 -12.59 10.88
CA LEU A 198 -31.08 -11.52 10.42
C LEU A 198 -32.32 -11.57 11.31
N TRP A 199 -32.50 -10.54 12.11
CA TRP A 199 -33.64 -10.41 13.00
C TRP A 199 -34.75 -9.63 12.35
N ARG A 200 -36.02 -10.14 12.40
CA ARG A 200 -37.22 -9.40 12.02
C ARG A 200 -37.87 -8.82 13.25
N ILE A 201 -38.09 -7.52 13.22
CA ILE A 201 -38.54 -6.74 14.38
C ILE A 201 -39.73 -5.86 13.91
N ARG A 202 -40.78 -5.79 14.73
CA ARG A 202 -41.96 -4.97 14.43
C ARG A 202 -41.90 -3.65 15.19
N TYR A 203 -42.05 -2.56 14.42
CA TYR A 203 -42.18 -1.20 14.90
C TYR A 203 -43.68 -0.82 14.88
N PRO A 204 -44.34 -0.74 16.02
CA PRO A 204 -45.81 -0.55 16.07
C PRO A 204 -46.20 0.89 15.68
N PHE A 205 -47.39 1.00 15.07
CA PHE A 205 -47.99 2.31 14.77
C PHE A 205 -48.59 2.96 16.04
N ASP A 206 -48.87 2.17 17.05
CA ASP A 206 -49.43 2.60 18.34
C ASP A 206 -48.67 1.85 19.44
N LYS A 207 -48.12 2.57 20.42
CA LYS A 207 -47.34 1.96 21.50
C LYS A 207 -48.18 1.03 22.42
N ASP A 208 -49.49 1.21 22.44
CA ASP A 208 -50.42 0.38 23.23
C ASP A 208 -50.97 -0.82 22.44
N ARG A 209 -50.89 -0.77 21.09
CA ARG A 209 -51.26 -1.85 20.15
C ARG A 209 -50.07 -2.40 19.40
N ARG A 210 -49.17 -3.07 20.12
CA ARG A 210 -47.84 -3.50 19.64
C ARG A 210 -47.84 -4.59 18.57
N ASN A 211 -48.98 -5.23 18.34
CA ASN A 211 -49.15 -6.30 17.33
C ASN A 211 -49.43 -5.76 15.90
N HIS A 212 -49.58 -4.45 15.72
CA HIS A 212 -49.83 -3.79 14.42
C HIS A 212 -48.77 -2.73 14.14
N GLY A 213 -47.93 -2.96 13.11
CA GLY A 213 -46.80 -2.10 12.81
C GLY A 213 -46.12 -2.49 11.50
N ILE A 214 -45.04 -1.82 11.16
CA ILE A 214 -44.15 -2.17 10.07
C ILE A 214 -43.05 -3.13 10.58
N GLU A 215 -42.71 -4.11 9.78
CA GLU A 215 -41.62 -5.06 10.11
C GLU A 215 -40.37 -4.70 9.33
N ILE A 216 -39.25 -4.65 10.05
CA ILE A 216 -37.91 -4.44 9.45
C ILE A 216 -37.06 -5.71 9.63
N ALA A 217 -36.00 -5.84 8.85
CA ALA A 217 -34.97 -6.85 9.02
C ALA A 217 -33.62 -6.20 9.26
N THR A 218 -32.88 -6.66 10.28
CA THR A 218 -31.55 -6.10 10.61
C THR A 218 -30.59 -7.17 11.11
N THR A 219 -29.32 -7.00 10.80
CA THR A 219 -28.21 -7.79 11.38
C THR A 219 -27.61 -7.10 12.62
N ARG A 220 -28.04 -5.87 12.93
CA ARG A 220 -27.47 -5.04 14.01
C ARG A 220 -28.56 -4.46 14.94
N PRO A 221 -29.22 -5.27 15.77
CA PRO A 221 -30.23 -4.79 16.71
C PRO A 221 -29.68 -3.75 17.70
N GLU A 222 -28.41 -3.81 18.07
CA GLU A 222 -27.76 -2.88 19.00
C GLU A 222 -27.79 -1.42 18.55
N THR A 223 -27.83 -1.15 17.23
CA THR A 223 -27.87 0.22 16.74
C THR A 223 -29.27 0.82 16.68
N MET A 224 -30.31 -0.01 16.81
CA MET A 224 -31.71 0.45 16.70
C MET A 224 -32.11 1.52 17.72
N LEU A 225 -31.41 1.60 18.86
CA LEU A 225 -31.63 2.66 19.86
C LEU A 225 -31.39 4.07 19.28
N ALA A 226 -30.64 4.19 18.19
CA ALA A 226 -30.38 5.44 17.48
C ALA A 226 -31.15 5.57 16.16
N ASP A 227 -32.13 4.71 15.88
CA ASP A 227 -32.94 4.83 14.67
C ASP A 227 -33.71 6.13 14.65
N VAL A 228 -33.73 6.78 13.48
CA VAL A 228 -34.38 8.09 13.29
C VAL A 228 -35.52 8.06 12.25
N ALA A 229 -35.57 7.01 11.45
CA ALA A 229 -36.62 6.75 10.47
C ALA A 229 -36.70 5.25 10.11
N ILE A 230 -37.77 4.86 9.44
CA ILE A 230 -37.83 3.64 8.62
C ILE A 230 -37.87 4.09 7.16
N ALA A 231 -36.97 3.59 6.33
CA ALA A 231 -36.96 3.87 4.89
C ALA A 231 -37.60 2.72 4.10
N VAL A 232 -38.37 3.08 3.08
CA VAL A 232 -39.01 2.14 2.13
C VAL A 232 -38.81 2.65 0.70
N HIS A 233 -38.77 1.76 -0.28
CA HIS A 233 -38.65 2.18 -1.68
C HIS A 233 -39.97 2.85 -2.14
N PRO A 234 -39.93 4.00 -2.82
CA PRO A 234 -41.16 4.73 -3.25
C PRO A 234 -42.05 3.94 -4.20
N GLY A 235 -41.47 3.01 -4.97
CA GLY A 235 -42.19 2.09 -5.87
C GLY A 235 -42.74 0.83 -5.19
N ASP A 236 -42.57 0.65 -3.87
CA ASP A 236 -43.08 -0.52 -3.16
C ASP A 236 -44.50 -0.31 -2.69
N GLU A 237 -45.48 -0.89 -3.42
CA GLU A 237 -46.89 -0.78 -3.15
C GLU A 237 -47.31 -1.25 -1.74
N ARG A 238 -46.53 -2.15 -1.11
CA ARG A 238 -46.78 -2.66 0.23
C ARG A 238 -46.77 -1.55 1.28
N TYR A 239 -45.95 -0.53 1.06
CA TYR A 239 -45.67 0.53 2.04
C TYR A 239 -46.11 1.91 1.58
N ALA A 240 -46.59 2.09 0.34
CA ALA A 240 -46.96 3.38 -0.21
C ALA A 240 -47.93 4.19 0.70
N ALA A 241 -48.95 3.52 1.31
CA ALA A 241 -49.91 4.14 2.22
C ALA A 241 -49.33 4.45 3.62
N LEU A 242 -48.12 4.00 3.92
CA LEU A 242 -47.48 4.16 5.24
C LEU A 242 -46.48 5.31 5.26
N ILE A 243 -46.05 5.81 4.07
CA ILE A 243 -45.11 6.91 3.97
C ILE A 243 -45.66 8.15 4.66
N GLY A 244 -44.83 8.79 5.50
CA GLY A 244 -45.18 9.94 6.33
C GLY A 244 -45.87 9.59 7.68
N ARG A 245 -46.21 8.31 7.91
CA ARG A 245 -46.70 7.87 9.23
C ARG A 245 -45.54 7.69 10.20
N ASN A 246 -45.84 7.77 11.48
CA ASN A 246 -44.87 7.48 12.55
C ASN A 246 -45.05 6.05 13.09
N VAL A 247 -43.95 5.48 13.55
CA VAL A 247 -43.89 4.21 14.30
C VAL A 247 -43.13 4.42 15.61
N TRP A 248 -43.44 3.60 16.62
CA TRP A 248 -42.77 3.67 17.91
C TRP A 248 -41.54 2.76 17.93
N LEU A 249 -40.43 3.30 18.46
CA LEU A 249 -39.15 2.61 18.53
C LEU A 249 -39.12 1.57 19.67
N PRO A 250 -39.11 0.24 19.40
CA PRO A 250 -38.96 -0.77 20.44
C PRO A 250 -37.51 -0.90 20.90
N PRO A 251 -37.19 -1.52 22.04
CA PRO A 251 -38.13 -2.01 23.05
C PRO A 251 -38.58 -0.96 24.06
N LEU A 252 -37.96 0.26 24.02
CA LEU A 252 -38.21 1.31 25.03
C LEU A 252 -39.52 2.06 24.81
N TYR A 253 -39.96 2.22 23.56
CA TYR A 253 -41.21 2.94 23.17
C TYR A 253 -41.26 4.41 23.65
N GLU A 254 -40.13 5.05 23.79
CA GLU A 254 -40.03 6.44 24.23
C GLU A 254 -40.09 7.45 23.10
N ARG A 255 -39.77 7.00 21.88
CA ARG A 255 -39.64 7.86 20.69
C ARG A 255 -40.44 7.29 19.53
N ALA A 256 -41.12 8.18 18.80
CA ALA A 256 -41.72 7.89 17.51
C ALA A 256 -40.83 8.40 16.37
N ILE A 257 -40.71 7.61 15.30
CA ILE A 257 -39.87 7.92 14.11
C ILE A 257 -40.71 7.82 12.83
N PRO A 258 -40.46 8.65 11.80
CA PRO A 258 -41.24 8.66 10.58
C PRO A 258 -40.86 7.50 9.65
N ILE A 259 -41.81 7.14 8.76
CA ILE A 259 -41.55 6.31 7.58
C ILE A 259 -41.25 7.27 6.41
N VAL A 260 -40.10 7.13 5.76
CA VAL A 260 -39.66 7.95 4.63
C VAL A 260 -39.51 7.09 3.36
N ALA A 261 -39.66 7.71 2.19
CA ALA A 261 -39.44 7.04 0.92
C ALA A 261 -38.04 7.39 0.37
N ASP A 262 -37.23 6.37 0.02
CA ASP A 262 -35.90 6.57 -0.53
C ASP A 262 -35.58 5.51 -1.58
N ASP A 263 -35.09 5.93 -2.77
CA ASP A 263 -34.78 5.08 -3.91
C ASP A 263 -33.60 4.13 -3.64
N ALA A 264 -32.79 4.38 -2.61
CA ALA A 264 -31.67 3.53 -2.24
C ALA A 264 -32.08 2.24 -1.49
N VAL A 265 -33.34 2.12 -1.10
CA VAL A 265 -33.86 0.93 -0.44
C VAL A 265 -34.13 -0.17 -1.46
N ASP A 266 -33.55 -1.35 -1.25
CA ASP A 266 -33.88 -2.55 -2.03
C ASP A 266 -35.19 -3.20 -1.53
N PRO A 267 -36.30 -3.15 -2.29
CA PRO A 267 -37.57 -3.71 -1.90
C PRO A 267 -37.58 -5.24 -1.82
N SER A 268 -36.56 -5.90 -2.37
CA SER A 268 -36.43 -7.37 -2.38
C SER A 268 -35.64 -7.90 -1.17
N PHE A 269 -34.86 -7.07 -0.49
CA PHE A 269 -34.05 -7.48 0.65
C PHE A 269 -34.87 -7.47 1.97
N GLY A 270 -34.79 -8.57 2.72
CA GLY A 270 -35.42 -8.71 4.03
C GLY A 270 -36.94 -8.51 3.97
N THR A 271 -37.46 -7.42 4.53
CA THR A 271 -38.87 -7.03 4.47
C THR A 271 -39.16 -5.97 3.40
N GLY A 272 -38.13 -5.35 2.80
CA GLY A 272 -38.22 -4.17 1.96
C GLY A 272 -38.38 -2.86 2.74
N ALA A 273 -38.36 -2.93 4.06
CA ALA A 273 -38.32 -1.79 4.96
C ALA A 273 -37.04 -1.83 5.80
N VAL A 274 -36.31 -0.72 5.84
CA VAL A 274 -34.98 -0.61 6.47
C VAL A 274 -35.03 0.40 7.60
N LYS A 275 -34.51 0.05 8.76
CA LYS A 275 -34.27 1.03 9.83
C LYS A 275 -33.15 1.99 9.41
N VAL A 276 -33.25 3.24 9.75
CA VAL A 276 -32.27 4.28 9.38
C VAL A 276 -31.53 4.75 10.62
N THR A 277 -30.25 4.39 10.73
CA THR A 277 -29.34 4.78 11.81
C THR A 277 -28.11 5.49 11.24
N PRO A 278 -28.19 6.78 10.87
CA PRO A 278 -27.20 7.48 10.07
C PRO A 278 -25.79 7.56 10.67
N ALA A 279 -25.67 7.41 11.99
CA ALA A 279 -24.38 7.46 12.68
C ALA A 279 -23.61 6.12 12.64
N HIS A 280 -24.23 5.02 12.16
CA HIS A 280 -23.68 3.65 12.29
C HIS A 280 -23.77 2.80 11.02
N ASP A 281 -24.22 3.37 9.92
CA ASP A 281 -24.29 2.69 8.62
C ASP A 281 -24.09 3.69 7.47
N PRO A 282 -23.26 3.37 6.45
CA PRO A 282 -23.00 4.27 5.33
C PRO A 282 -24.23 4.61 4.48
N LEU A 283 -25.10 3.62 4.19
CA LEU A 283 -26.33 3.86 3.42
C LEU A 283 -27.31 4.71 4.21
N ASP A 284 -27.48 4.39 5.50
CA ASP A 284 -28.32 5.15 6.39
C ASP A 284 -27.84 6.60 6.56
N TYR A 285 -26.52 6.82 6.54
CA TYR A 285 -25.92 8.15 6.56
C TYR A 285 -26.32 8.98 5.32
N GLU A 286 -26.25 8.37 4.13
CA GLU A 286 -26.68 9.04 2.89
C GLU A 286 -28.19 9.33 2.89
N ILE A 287 -29.03 8.37 3.33
CA ILE A 287 -30.47 8.57 3.51
C ILE A 287 -30.72 9.72 4.50
N GLY A 288 -30.01 9.70 5.62
CA GLY A 288 -30.10 10.74 6.64
C GLY A 288 -29.79 12.13 6.11
N GLN A 289 -28.75 12.25 5.29
CA GLN A 289 -28.39 13.51 4.64
C GLN A 289 -29.46 14.00 3.65
N ARG A 290 -29.98 13.11 2.77
CA ARG A 290 -31.00 13.46 1.79
C ARG A 290 -32.28 13.94 2.42
N HIS A 291 -32.68 13.33 3.54
CA HIS A 291 -33.93 13.65 4.24
C HIS A 291 -33.77 14.64 5.41
N GLY A 292 -32.54 15.14 5.66
CA GLY A 292 -32.27 16.07 6.76
C GLY A 292 -32.58 15.48 8.15
N LEU A 293 -32.39 14.15 8.31
CA LEU A 293 -32.68 13.44 9.56
C LEU A 293 -31.59 13.72 10.62
N PRO A 294 -31.93 13.68 11.91
CA PRO A 294 -30.91 13.73 12.96
C PRO A 294 -30.01 12.48 12.89
N MET A 295 -28.77 12.62 13.37
CA MET A 295 -27.77 11.56 13.29
C MET A 295 -27.18 11.27 14.68
N PRO A 296 -27.98 10.78 15.65
CA PRO A 296 -27.50 10.47 16.97
C PRO A 296 -26.60 9.21 16.95
N SER A 297 -25.53 9.24 17.74
CA SER A 297 -24.67 8.08 17.98
C SER A 297 -25.13 7.31 19.22
N VAL A 298 -25.06 5.97 19.16
CA VAL A 298 -25.37 5.08 20.30
C VAL A 298 -24.20 4.17 20.64
N ILE A 299 -23.21 4.05 19.79
CA ILE A 299 -21.99 3.29 20.06
C ILE A 299 -20.84 4.29 20.23
N GLY A 300 -20.12 4.18 21.34
CA GLY A 300 -18.96 5.01 21.65
C GLY A 300 -17.66 4.50 21.02
N LEU A 301 -16.58 5.24 21.24
CA LEU A 301 -15.24 4.94 20.72
C LEU A 301 -14.65 3.63 21.28
N ASP A 302 -15.16 3.17 22.41
CA ASP A 302 -14.79 1.90 23.06
C ASP A 302 -15.70 0.71 22.66
N ALA A 303 -16.52 0.90 21.62
CA ALA A 303 -17.53 -0.06 21.15
C ALA A 303 -18.60 -0.42 22.20
N ARG A 304 -18.81 0.43 23.21
CA ARG A 304 -19.89 0.29 24.18
C ARG A 304 -21.05 1.20 23.83
N ILE A 305 -22.22 0.79 24.30
CA ILE A 305 -23.44 1.61 24.16
C ILE A 305 -23.27 2.89 24.99
N THR A 306 -23.40 4.05 24.35
CA THR A 306 -23.44 5.35 25.04
C THR A 306 -24.84 5.88 25.14
N GLY A 307 -25.13 6.65 26.21
CA GLY A 307 -26.41 7.35 26.42
C GLY A 307 -26.32 8.86 26.09
N ASP A 308 -25.21 9.33 25.59
CA ASP A 308 -24.93 10.77 25.48
C ASP A 308 -25.85 11.50 24.50
N GLU A 309 -26.14 10.89 23.35
CA GLU A 309 -26.99 11.49 22.29
C GLU A 309 -28.38 10.81 22.19
N THR A 310 -28.57 9.65 22.83
CA THR A 310 -29.84 8.91 22.84
C THR A 310 -30.13 8.39 24.23
N ASN A 311 -31.43 8.21 24.55
CA ASN A 311 -31.76 7.42 25.75
C ASN A 311 -31.51 5.94 25.48
N ALA A 312 -30.37 5.41 25.95
CA ALA A 312 -30.01 4.01 25.84
C ALA A 312 -30.60 3.14 26.96
N GLY A 313 -31.28 3.74 27.96
CA GLY A 313 -31.92 3.01 29.07
C GLY A 313 -30.97 2.02 29.77
N PRO A 314 -31.41 0.76 29.98
CA PRO A 314 -30.61 -0.24 30.68
C PRO A 314 -29.42 -0.78 29.87
N TYR A 315 -29.21 -0.34 28.65
CA TYR A 315 -28.15 -0.83 27.75
C TYR A 315 -26.87 0.03 27.82
N ALA A 316 -26.95 1.25 28.38
CA ALA A 316 -25.82 2.15 28.53
C ALA A 316 -24.64 1.48 29.25
N GLY A 317 -23.43 1.62 28.70
CA GLY A 317 -22.19 1.02 29.23
C GLY A 317 -21.96 -0.45 28.87
N LEU A 318 -22.93 -1.14 28.27
CA LEU A 318 -22.74 -2.51 27.80
C LEU A 318 -21.89 -2.55 26.54
N ASP A 319 -21.07 -3.60 26.38
CA ASP A 319 -20.44 -3.92 25.11
C ASP A 319 -21.50 -4.12 24.02
N ARG A 320 -21.20 -3.72 22.78
CA ARG A 320 -22.12 -3.75 21.62
C ARG A 320 -22.79 -5.12 21.42
N TYR A 321 -22.04 -6.21 21.58
CA TYR A 321 -22.58 -7.56 21.40
C TYR A 321 -23.41 -8.03 22.58
N VAL A 322 -23.00 -7.68 23.80
CA VAL A 322 -23.80 -7.93 25.02
C VAL A 322 -25.11 -7.14 24.95
N ALA A 323 -25.07 -5.91 24.50
CA ALA A 323 -26.26 -5.09 24.30
C ALA A 323 -27.20 -5.68 23.24
N ARG A 324 -26.62 -6.19 22.11
CA ARG A 324 -27.39 -6.88 21.06
C ARG A 324 -28.21 -8.02 21.63
N ASP A 325 -27.58 -8.92 22.37
CA ASP A 325 -28.27 -10.09 22.95
C ASP A 325 -29.37 -9.65 23.92
N ARG A 326 -29.07 -8.67 24.77
CA ARG A 326 -30.04 -8.13 25.73
C ARG A 326 -31.24 -7.46 25.05
N ILE A 327 -30.99 -6.65 24.01
CA ILE A 327 -32.05 -6.01 23.22
C ILE A 327 -32.95 -7.06 22.58
N VAL A 328 -32.38 -8.12 22.00
CA VAL A 328 -33.17 -9.21 21.39
C VAL A 328 -34.03 -9.92 22.42
N GLU A 329 -33.54 -10.13 23.64
CA GLU A 329 -34.36 -10.69 24.75
C GLU A 329 -35.52 -9.76 25.12
N ASP A 330 -35.26 -8.47 25.27
CA ASP A 330 -36.28 -7.48 25.62
C ASP A 330 -37.32 -7.29 24.50
N LEU A 331 -36.90 -7.39 23.21
CA LEU A 331 -37.80 -7.42 22.06
C LEU A 331 -38.75 -8.64 22.09
N ARG A 332 -38.27 -9.80 22.51
CA ARG A 332 -39.14 -10.99 22.74
C ARG A 332 -40.12 -10.74 23.87
N ALA A 333 -39.63 -10.20 24.98
CA ALA A 333 -40.46 -9.94 26.17
C ALA A 333 -41.55 -8.91 25.88
N CYS A 334 -41.28 -7.88 25.07
CA CYS A 334 -42.28 -6.86 24.73
C CYS A 334 -43.16 -7.20 23.50
N GLY A 335 -42.93 -8.36 22.84
CA GLY A 335 -43.70 -8.82 21.69
C GLY A 335 -43.35 -8.12 20.34
N ALA A 336 -42.24 -7.40 20.26
CA ALA A 336 -41.76 -6.77 19.06
C ALA A 336 -40.90 -7.71 18.18
N PHE A 337 -40.35 -8.77 18.76
CA PHE A 337 -39.62 -9.80 18.02
C PHE A 337 -40.57 -10.60 17.13
N VAL A 338 -40.25 -10.76 15.83
CA VAL A 338 -41.07 -11.54 14.89
C VAL A 338 -40.38 -12.86 14.56
N SER A 339 -39.17 -12.84 14.09
CA SER A 339 -38.37 -14.04 13.75
C SER A 339 -36.88 -13.75 13.71
N ALA A 340 -36.09 -14.81 13.65
CA ALA A 340 -34.67 -14.74 13.40
C ALA A 340 -34.29 -15.87 12.43
N GLU A 341 -33.47 -15.59 11.48
CA GLU A 341 -32.96 -16.55 10.48
C GLU A 341 -31.44 -16.44 10.34
N SER A 342 -30.81 -17.58 10.01
CA SER A 342 -29.38 -17.57 9.73
C SER A 342 -29.14 -16.75 8.46
N HIS A 343 -28.18 -15.83 8.53
CA HIS A 343 -27.84 -14.94 7.42
C HIS A 343 -26.34 -14.77 7.34
N ARG A 344 -25.77 -15.24 6.23
CA ARG A 344 -24.37 -15.04 5.93
C ARG A 344 -24.18 -13.67 5.28
N HIS A 345 -23.30 -12.86 5.84
CA HIS A 345 -23.06 -11.50 5.37
C HIS A 345 -21.59 -11.09 5.53
N SER A 346 -21.19 -10.11 4.74
CA SER A 346 -19.86 -9.54 4.78
C SER A 346 -19.73 -8.56 5.94
N VAL A 347 -18.65 -8.71 6.72
CA VAL A 347 -18.34 -7.84 7.86
C VAL A 347 -16.98 -7.20 7.61
N ALA A 348 -16.91 -5.88 7.76
CA ALA A 348 -15.66 -5.14 7.64
C ALA A 348 -14.83 -5.28 8.92
N ILE A 349 -13.60 -5.72 8.78
CA ILE A 349 -12.62 -5.81 9.86
C ILE A 349 -11.38 -4.98 9.52
N SER A 350 -10.74 -4.42 10.54
CA SER A 350 -9.46 -3.75 10.37
C SER A 350 -8.39 -4.78 9.99
N ASP A 351 -7.59 -4.51 8.97
CA ASP A 351 -6.49 -5.38 8.56
C ASP A 351 -5.36 -5.42 9.61
N ARG A 352 -5.31 -4.45 10.51
CA ARG A 352 -4.29 -4.27 11.55
C ARG A 352 -4.64 -4.97 12.87
N SER A 353 -5.79 -4.63 13.44
CA SER A 353 -6.24 -5.21 14.71
C SER A 353 -6.97 -6.55 14.53
N LYS A 354 -7.52 -6.82 13.33
CA LYS A 354 -8.43 -7.93 13.01
C LYS A 354 -9.76 -7.83 13.76
N GLU A 355 -10.05 -6.67 14.35
CA GLU A 355 -11.32 -6.38 15.02
C GLU A 355 -12.36 -5.85 14.02
N VAL A 356 -13.64 -6.06 14.33
CA VAL A 356 -14.75 -5.50 13.55
C VAL A 356 -14.79 -3.99 13.75
N VAL A 357 -14.68 -3.24 12.66
CA VAL A 357 -14.76 -1.77 12.70
C VAL A 357 -16.18 -1.29 12.93
N GLU A 358 -16.29 -0.12 13.56
CA GLU A 358 -17.57 0.57 13.75
C GLU A 358 -17.65 1.80 12.83
N PRO A 359 -18.67 1.88 11.96
CA PRO A 359 -19.00 3.15 11.34
C PRO A 359 -19.46 4.13 12.42
N LEU A 360 -18.73 5.25 12.61
CA LEU A 360 -19.03 6.26 13.63
C LEU A 360 -18.96 7.66 13.04
N LEU A 361 -19.83 8.56 13.52
CA LEU A 361 -19.70 9.99 13.24
C LEU A 361 -18.60 10.59 14.11
N SER A 362 -17.53 11.06 13.46
CA SER A 362 -16.40 11.69 14.15
C SER A 362 -15.99 12.99 13.48
N LEU A 363 -15.50 13.94 14.30
CA LEU A 363 -14.94 15.20 13.84
C LEU A 363 -13.48 14.97 13.46
N GLN A 364 -13.19 14.92 12.16
CA GLN A 364 -11.90 14.51 11.61
C GLN A 364 -11.42 15.51 10.54
N TRP A 365 -10.16 15.39 10.14
CA TRP A 365 -9.57 16.11 9.04
C TRP A 365 -9.68 15.31 7.73
N PHE A 366 -10.13 15.98 6.67
CA PHE A 366 -10.38 15.37 5.37
C PHE A 366 -9.71 16.14 4.24
N VAL A 367 -9.29 15.41 3.20
CA VAL A 367 -8.91 15.97 1.90
C VAL A 367 -10.09 15.82 0.93
N ARG A 368 -10.49 16.91 0.26
CA ARG A 368 -11.45 16.89 -0.86
C ARG A 368 -10.80 16.22 -2.05
N MET A 369 -11.22 15.00 -2.36
CA MET A 369 -10.54 14.20 -3.38
C MET A 369 -11.03 14.48 -4.81
N ALA A 370 -12.28 14.79 -5.02
CA ALA A 370 -12.83 14.99 -6.37
C ALA A 370 -12.06 16.03 -7.22
N PRO A 371 -11.64 17.20 -6.70
CA PRO A 371 -10.84 18.15 -7.46
C PRO A 371 -9.44 17.65 -7.82
N LEU A 372 -8.87 16.72 -7.01
CA LEU A 372 -7.57 16.11 -7.25
C LEU A 372 -7.65 14.90 -8.18
N ALA A 373 -8.74 14.16 -8.12
CA ALA A 373 -8.97 12.96 -8.91
C ALA A 373 -9.17 13.27 -10.40
N LYS A 374 -9.86 14.36 -10.73
CA LYS A 374 -10.15 14.70 -12.13
C LYS A 374 -8.87 14.87 -12.98
N PRO A 375 -7.86 15.66 -12.59
CA PRO A 375 -6.60 15.75 -13.35
C PRO A 375 -5.85 14.43 -13.44
N ALA A 376 -5.93 13.58 -12.40
CA ALA A 376 -5.30 12.26 -12.37
C ALA A 376 -5.98 11.29 -13.35
N LEU A 377 -7.30 11.33 -13.46
CA LEU A 377 -8.09 10.58 -14.43
C LEU A 377 -7.80 11.03 -15.86
N ASP A 378 -7.76 12.34 -16.10
CA ASP A 378 -7.40 12.92 -17.40
C ASP A 378 -5.98 12.49 -17.82
N ALA A 379 -5.01 12.45 -16.88
CA ALA A 379 -3.64 12.02 -17.15
C ALA A 379 -3.53 10.54 -17.58
N TYR A 380 -4.38 9.69 -17.08
CA TYR A 380 -4.48 8.30 -17.55
C TYR A 380 -5.13 8.21 -18.92
N ARG A 381 -6.26 8.88 -19.13
CA ARG A 381 -7.03 8.85 -20.38
C ARG A 381 -6.28 9.42 -21.58
N ASP A 382 -5.46 10.44 -21.36
CA ASP A 382 -4.62 11.05 -22.41
C ASP A 382 -3.22 10.38 -22.57
N GLY A 383 -2.95 9.31 -21.81
CA GLY A 383 -1.75 8.49 -21.95
C GLY A 383 -0.49 9.06 -21.33
N ARG A 384 -0.59 10.12 -20.49
CA ARG A 384 0.55 10.60 -19.69
C ARG A 384 1.01 9.62 -18.63
N ILE A 385 0.11 8.73 -18.19
CA ILE A 385 0.40 7.61 -17.30
C ILE A 385 -0.09 6.33 -17.96
N ARG A 386 0.75 5.29 -17.95
CA ARG A 386 0.41 3.96 -18.46
C ARG A 386 0.52 2.92 -17.35
N PHE A 387 -0.42 1.99 -17.29
CA PHE A 387 -0.35 0.84 -16.41
C PHE A 387 0.10 -0.40 -17.18
N ILE A 388 0.98 -1.16 -16.60
CA ILE A 388 1.55 -2.38 -17.18
C ILE A 388 1.39 -3.51 -16.16
N PRO A 389 0.51 -4.50 -16.43
CA PRO A 389 -0.40 -4.61 -17.57
C PRO A 389 -1.58 -3.61 -17.53
N GLU A 390 -2.12 -3.28 -18.70
CA GLU A 390 -3.15 -2.25 -18.92
C GLU A 390 -4.45 -2.45 -18.10
N ARG A 391 -4.79 -3.68 -17.75
CA ARG A 391 -6.02 -3.98 -16.96
C ARG A 391 -6.08 -3.21 -15.63
N TYR A 392 -4.95 -2.92 -15.03
CA TYR A 392 -4.88 -2.15 -13.78
C TYR A 392 -5.23 -0.67 -13.97
N GLY A 393 -5.05 -0.14 -15.18
CA GLY A 393 -5.50 1.21 -15.54
C GLY A 393 -7.01 1.36 -15.48
N ARG A 394 -7.78 0.33 -15.89
CA ARG A 394 -9.25 0.31 -15.76
C ARG A 394 -9.70 0.30 -14.30
N THR A 395 -9.00 -0.45 -13.45
CA THR A 395 -9.26 -0.49 -12.01
C THR A 395 -8.97 0.87 -11.37
N TYR A 396 -7.87 1.52 -11.76
CA TYR A 396 -7.51 2.87 -11.34
C TYR A 396 -8.56 3.90 -11.78
N GLU A 397 -9.01 3.86 -13.04
CA GLU A 397 -10.03 4.74 -13.60
C GLU A 397 -11.35 4.63 -12.82
N HIS A 398 -11.85 3.41 -12.66
CA HIS A 398 -13.11 3.15 -11.95
C HIS A 398 -13.07 3.67 -10.49
N TRP A 399 -11.93 3.50 -9.81
CA TRP A 399 -11.78 4.00 -8.44
C TRP A 399 -11.79 5.53 -8.37
N LEU A 400 -11.11 6.21 -9.30
CA LEU A 400 -11.10 7.69 -9.35
C LEU A 400 -12.47 8.27 -9.66
N GLU A 401 -13.28 7.60 -10.49
CA GLU A 401 -14.65 8.04 -10.79
C GLU A 401 -15.58 7.98 -9.57
N ASN A 402 -15.30 7.08 -8.63
CA ASN A 402 -16.11 6.85 -7.43
C ASN A 402 -15.42 7.30 -6.14
N ILE A 403 -14.42 8.17 -6.24
CA ILE A 403 -13.60 8.55 -5.10
C ILE A 403 -14.37 9.34 -4.05
N ARG A 404 -14.17 9.00 -2.78
CA ARG A 404 -14.68 9.72 -1.63
C ARG A 404 -13.60 10.59 -0.99
N ASP A 405 -14.01 11.58 -0.19
CA ASP A 405 -13.06 12.40 0.58
C ASP A 405 -12.24 11.53 1.53
N TRP A 406 -10.95 11.83 1.58
CA TRP A 406 -9.99 11.03 2.32
C TRP A 406 -9.83 11.55 3.75
N ASN A 407 -10.18 10.74 4.76
CA ASN A 407 -9.86 11.01 6.15
C ASN A 407 -8.33 10.85 6.36
N VAL A 408 -7.68 11.94 6.76
CA VAL A 408 -6.22 11.98 6.94
C VAL A 408 -5.77 12.05 8.41
N SER A 409 -6.67 12.21 9.37
CA SER A 409 -6.32 12.23 10.80
C SER A 409 -6.39 10.85 11.42
N ARG A 410 -5.42 10.53 12.29
CA ARG A 410 -5.29 9.29 13.04
C ARG A 410 -5.02 9.59 14.50
N GLN A 411 -5.69 8.89 15.41
CA GLN A 411 -5.59 9.05 16.87
C GLN A 411 -4.46 8.16 17.43
N ILE A 412 -3.33 8.18 16.76
CA ILE A 412 -2.10 7.46 17.14
C ILE A 412 -1.00 8.45 17.52
N TRP A 413 0.06 7.97 18.15
CA TRP A 413 1.17 8.81 18.59
C TRP A 413 2.36 8.80 17.64
N TRP A 414 2.56 7.70 16.92
CA TRP A 414 3.65 7.52 15.98
C TRP A 414 3.27 7.99 14.58
N GLY A 415 3.93 9.03 14.10
CA GLY A 415 3.72 9.59 12.75
C GLY A 415 3.87 11.10 12.72
N HIS A 416 3.56 11.71 11.57
CA HIS A 416 3.56 13.15 11.38
C HIS A 416 2.39 13.78 12.11
N GLN A 417 2.63 14.45 13.23
CA GLN A 417 1.59 15.18 13.95
C GLN A 417 1.03 16.32 13.09
N LEU A 418 -0.30 16.49 13.09
CA LEU A 418 -0.96 17.52 12.30
C LEU A 418 -0.34 18.91 12.56
N PRO A 419 -0.08 19.70 11.51
CA PRO A 419 0.42 21.06 11.63
C PRO A 419 -0.74 22.05 11.90
N VAL A 420 -1.52 21.75 12.93
CA VAL A 420 -2.71 22.47 13.36
C VAL A 420 -2.63 22.78 14.83
N TRP A 421 -3.01 23.99 15.19
CA TRP A 421 -3.09 24.46 16.59
C TRP A 421 -4.46 25.07 16.85
N TYR A 422 -4.88 25.04 18.09
CA TYR A 422 -6.14 25.59 18.55
C TYR A 422 -5.89 26.67 19.58
N THR A 423 -6.59 27.80 19.45
CA THR A 423 -6.69 28.81 20.50
C THR A 423 -7.56 28.25 21.65
N LYS A 424 -7.52 28.88 22.81
CA LYS A 424 -8.29 28.47 23.98
C LYS A 424 -9.81 28.44 23.73
N ASP A 425 -10.31 29.24 22.81
CA ASP A 425 -11.71 29.28 22.37
C ASP A 425 -12.00 28.38 21.15
N GLY A 426 -11.05 27.50 20.78
CA GLY A 426 -11.23 26.44 19.80
C GLY A 426 -11.07 26.87 18.32
N ARG A 427 -10.56 28.10 18.04
CA ARG A 427 -10.28 28.53 16.66
C ARG A 427 -9.02 27.85 16.12
N GLU A 428 -9.07 27.44 14.86
CA GLU A 428 -8.02 26.71 14.18
C GLU A 428 -6.94 27.66 13.63
N VAL A 429 -5.68 27.25 13.79
CA VAL A 429 -4.49 27.90 13.24
C VAL A 429 -3.66 26.86 12.54
N VAL A 430 -3.53 26.93 11.21
CA VAL A 430 -2.78 25.97 10.39
C VAL A 430 -1.49 26.62 9.90
N ALA A 431 -0.35 26.08 10.27
CA ALA A 431 0.97 26.61 9.93
C ALA A 431 2.00 25.48 9.81
N GLU A 432 3.16 25.75 9.21
CA GLU A 432 4.22 24.74 9.02
C GLU A 432 4.99 24.47 10.32
N THR A 433 5.11 25.47 11.19
CA THR A 433 5.84 25.37 12.48
C THR A 433 5.03 26.07 13.59
N GLU A 434 5.39 25.77 14.83
CA GLU A 434 4.77 26.36 16.00
C GLU A 434 5.00 27.88 16.07
N GLU A 435 6.17 28.36 15.69
CA GLU A 435 6.50 29.79 15.63
C GLU A 435 5.58 30.51 14.64
N LYS A 436 5.43 29.97 13.40
CA LYS A 436 4.54 30.52 12.40
C LYS A 436 3.06 30.45 12.84
N ALA A 437 2.68 29.43 13.60
CA ALA A 437 1.35 29.34 14.19
C ALA A 437 1.13 30.41 15.24
N GLY A 438 2.10 30.67 16.12
CA GLY A 438 2.05 31.75 17.12
C GLY A 438 1.94 33.13 16.47
N GLU A 439 2.74 33.42 15.45
CA GLU A 439 2.66 34.67 14.69
C GLU A 439 1.29 34.85 14.03
N LEU A 440 0.76 33.80 13.44
CA LEU A 440 -0.55 33.80 12.77
C LEU A 440 -1.68 34.00 13.78
N ALA A 441 -1.63 33.30 14.91
CA ALA A 441 -2.62 33.43 15.98
C ALA A 441 -2.62 34.84 16.61
N GLN A 442 -1.43 35.40 16.84
CA GLN A 442 -1.29 36.76 17.35
C GLN A 442 -1.92 37.77 16.38
N ARG A 443 -1.69 37.60 15.07
CA ARG A 443 -2.21 38.48 14.02
C ARG A 443 -3.73 38.36 13.85
N LEU A 444 -4.27 37.14 13.86
CA LEU A 444 -5.71 36.90 13.57
C LEU A 444 -6.58 36.98 14.82
N TYR A 445 -6.05 36.60 15.97
CA TYR A 445 -6.86 36.36 17.17
C TYR A 445 -6.34 37.08 18.42
N ALA A 446 -5.22 37.82 18.32
CA ALA A 446 -4.57 38.53 19.41
C ALA A 446 -4.24 37.61 20.60
N THR A 447 -3.81 36.36 20.34
CA THR A 447 -3.39 35.38 21.33
C THR A 447 -2.15 34.63 20.86
N SER A 448 -1.31 34.19 21.82
CA SER A 448 -0.20 33.27 21.58
C SER A 448 -0.38 31.94 22.32
N GLU A 449 -1.47 31.79 23.09
CA GLU A 449 -1.77 30.53 23.75
C GLU A 449 -2.38 29.55 22.75
N LEU A 450 -1.61 28.54 22.40
CA LEU A 450 -1.98 27.53 21.42
C LEU A 450 -1.80 26.13 21.99
N THR A 451 -2.70 25.24 21.63
CA THR A 451 -2.58 23.80 21.86
C THR A 451 -2.52 23.09 20.53
N ARG A 452 -1.51 22.26 20.29
CA ARG A 452 -1.37 21.51 19.05
C ARG A 452 -2.38 20.37 19.00
N ASP A 453 -2.91 20.10 17.80
CA ASP A 453 -3.76 18.94 17.51
C ASP A 453 -3.01 17.66 17.90
N PRO A 454 -3.62 16.77 18.73
CA PRO A 454 -2.97 15.54 19.18
C PRO A 454 -2.85 14.47 18.09
N ASP A 455 -3.65 14.55 17.04
CA ASP A 455 -3.69 13.54 15.99
C ASP A 455 -2.45 13.58 15.09
N THR A 456 -2.18 12.46 14.44
CA THR A 456 -1.17 12.33 13.40
C THR A 456 -1.82 12.18 12.03
N LEU A 457 -1.04 12.38 10.97
CA LEU A 457 -1.47 12.13 9.61
C LEU A 457 -1.43 10.64 9.28
N ASP A 458 -2.35 10.23 8.43
CA ASP A 458 -2.30 8.95 7.74
C ASP A 458 -0.93 8.75 7.07
N THR A 459 -0.30 7.58 7.21
CA THR A 459 1.00 7.27 6.59
C THR A 459 0.98 7.51 5.08
N TRP A 460 -0.16 7.28 4.43
CA TRP A 460 -0.32 7.50 3.00
C TRP A 460 -0.24 8.97 2.57
N PHE A 461 -0.37 9.91 3.51
CA PHE A 461 -0.19 11.34 3.21
C PHE A 461 1.27 11.66 2.92
N SER A 462 2.20 11.20 3.75
CA SER A 462 3.64 11.35 3.49
C SER A 462 4.09 10.52 2.29
N SER A 463 3.60 9.28 2.17
CA SER A 463 3.93 8.38 1.08
C SER A 463 3.44 8.90 -0.29
N ALA A 464 2.35 9.68 -0.32
CA ALA A 464 1.86 10.32 -1.55
C ALA A 464 2.79 11.43 -2.08
N LEU A 465 3.69 11.95 -1.25
CA LEU A 465 4.67 12.97 -1.65
C LEU A 465 6.00 12.35 -2.11
N TRP A 466 6.17 11.05 -1.92
CA TRP A 466 7.44 10.33 -2.09
C TRP A 466 8.18 10.65 -3.39
N PRO A 467 7.57 10.66 -4.58
CA PRO A 467 8.30 10.85 -5.83
C PRO A 467 9.05 12.17 -5.97
N PHE A 468 8.65 13.21 -5.23
CA PHE A 468 9.28 14.52 -5.27
C PHE A 468 9.89 14.94 -3.94
N SER A 469 9.37 14.45 -2.81
CA SER A 469 9.97 14.74 -1.50
C SER A 469 11.32 14.04 -1.30
N ILE A 470 11.51 12.84 -1.85
CA ILE A 470 12.81 12.14 -1.84
C ILE A 470 13.88 12.90 -2.62
N LEU A 471 13.46 13.67 -3.64
CA LEU A 471 14.32 14.51 -4.46
C LEU A 471 14.56 15.91 -3.86
N GLY A 472 14.04 16.16 -2.65
CA GLY A 472 14.32 17.38 -1.88
C GLY A 472 13.20 18.42 -1.83
N TRP A 473 12.05 18.21 -2.52
CA TRP A 473 10.93 19.15 -2.37
C TRP A 473 10.58 19.33 -0.87
N PRO A 474 10.30 20.56 -0.37
CA PRO A 474 9.87 21.77 -1.11
C PRO A 474 11.00 22.66 -1.65
N GLU A 475 12.26 22.25 -1.51
CA GLU A 475 13.39 22.98 -2.06
C GLU A 475 13.56 22.67 -3.56
N GLU A 476 14.07 23.65 -4.33
CA GLU A 476 14.37 23.48 -5.75
C GLU A 476 15.78 22.88 -5.94
N THR A 477 15.93 21.59 -5.64
CA THR A 477 17.19 20.88 -5.77
C THR A 477 17.55 20.57 -7.22
N THR A 478 18.81 20.20 -7.47
CA THR A 478 19.27 19.75 -8.78
C THR A 478 18.63 18.42 -9.15
N GLU A 479 18.51 17.52 -8.17
CA GLU A 479 17.84 16.24 -8.30
C GLU A 479 16.39 16.40 -8.75
N LEU A 480 15.64 17.28 -8.09
CA LEU A 480 14.24 17.54 -8.44
C LEU A 480 14.08 18.06 -9.86
N ARG A 481 14.99 18.94 -10.30
CA ARG A 481 14.96 19.49 -11.67
C ARG A 481 15.36 18.48 -12.75
N CYS A 482 16.32 17.60 -12.45
CA CYS A 482 16.85 16.65 -13.43
C CYS A 482 16.09 15.33 -13.46
N TRP A 483 15.57 14.88 -12.32
CA TRP A 483 15.07 13.51 -12.13
C TRP A 483 13.55 13.38 -11.96
N TYR A 484 12.85 14.50 -11.75
CA TYR A 484 11.40 14.49 -11.72
C TYR A 484 10.81 14.94 -13.07
N PRO A 485 9.82 14.22 -13.64
CA PRO A 485 9.22 12.97 -13.16
C PRO A 485 10.12 11.75 -13.39
N SER A 486 9.96 10.71 -12.53
CA SER A 486 10.62 9.43 -12.74
C SER A 486 10.02 8.68 -13.95
N GLN A 487 10.78 7.74 -14.54
CA GLN A 487 10.34 7.02 -15.74
C GLN A 487 9.40 5.89 -15.41
N ALA A 488 9.66 5.15 -14.34
CA ALA A 488 8.86 4.01 -13.95
C ALA A 488 8.65 3.95 -12.42
N LEU A 489 7.46 3.49 -12.04
CA LEU A 489 7.14 3.05 -10.70
C LEU A 489 6.81 1.56 -10.74
N LEU A 490 7.50 0.75 -9.95
CA LEU A 490 7.21 -0.68 -9.80
C LEU A 490 6.58 -0.93 -8.42
N THR A 491 5.41 -1.57 -8.38
CA THR A 491 4.66 -1.77 -7.12
C THR A 491 3.66 -2.91 -7.21
N GLY A 492 3.10 -3.33 -6.07
CA GLY A 492 2.01 -4.29 -6.00
C GLY A 492 0.65 -3.68 -6.41
N GLY A 493 -0.20 -4.51 -6.99
CA GLY A 493 -1.54 -4.07 -7.43
C GLY A 493 -2.47 -3.68 -6.27
N GLU A 494 -2.25 -4.23 -5.10
CA GLU A 494 -3.03 -4.00 -3.88
C GLU A 494 -2.90 -2.57 -3.32
N ILE A 495 -1.84 -1.83 -3.67
CA ILE A 495 -1.62 -0.46 -3.19
C ILE A 495 -1.83 0.62 -4.27
N ILE A 496 -2.48 0.29 -5.38
CA ILE A 496 -2.81 1.27 -6.44
C ILE A 496 -3.61 2.43 -5.86
N PHE A 497 -4.63 2.15 -5.05
CA PHE A 497 -5.51 3.18 -4.48
C PHE A 497 -4.88 3.91 -3.30
N LEU A 498 -4.16 3.17 -2.48
CA LEU A 498 -3.52 3.71 -1.28
C LEU A 498 -2.32 4.58 -1.61
N TRP A 499 -1.57 4.24 -2.66
CA TRP A 499 -0.30 4.87 -2.95
C TRP A 499 -0.21 5.48 -4.36
N VAL A 500 -0.37 4.68 -5.42
CA VAL A 500 -0.17 5.16 -6.81
C VAL A 500 -1.09 6.33 -7.13
N ALA A 501 -2.40 6.18 -6.90
CA ALA A 501 -3.37 7.22 -7.21
C ALA A 501 -3.12 8.51 -6.40
N ARG A 502 -2.75 8.37 -5.13
CA ARG A 502 -2.45 9.51 -4.26
C ARG A 502 -1.17 10.22 -4.68
N MET A 503 -0.11 9.50 -5.08
CA MET A 503 1.10 10.12 -5.64
C MET A 503 0.80 10.90 -6.91
N VAL A 504 -0.04 10.37 -7.80
CA VAL A 504 -0.42 11.06 -9.04
C VAL A 504 -1.20 12.34 -8.75
N MET A 505 -2.19 12.27 -7.87
CA MET A 505 -2.98 13.43 -7.46
C MET A 505 -2.11 14.51 -6.81
N MET A 506 -1.24 14.13 -5.89
CA MET A 506 -0.34 15.06 -5.20
C MET A 506 0.74 15.62 -6.13
N GLY A 507 1.30 14.80 -7.01
CA GLY A 507 2.27 15.23 -8.01
C GLY A 507 1.69 16.25 -8.98
N LEU A 508 0.53 15.98 -9.55
CA LEU A 508 -0.18 16.93 -10.43
C LEU A 508 -0.53 18.24 -9.70
N ARG A 509 -0.97 18.17 -8.45
CA ARG A 509 -1.32 19.35 -7.66
C ARG A 509 -0.10 20.18 -7.25
N THR A 510 1.00 19.53 -6.87
CA THR A 510 2.18 20.17 -6.27
C THR A 510 3.21 20.56 -7.32
N MET A 511 3.48 19.66 -8.27
CA MET A 511 4.54 19.81 -9.27
C MET A 511 4.00 20.19 -10.66
N GLY A 512 2.67 20.15 -10.87
CA GLY A 512 2.04 20.47 -12.15
C GLY A 512 2.18 19.39 -13.22
N THR A 513 2.84 18.27 -12.93
CA THR A 513 3.01 17.15 -13.86
C THR A 513 2.87 15.82 -13.14
N VAL A 514 2.71 14.74 -13.91
CA VAL A 514 2.64 13.37 -13.36
C VAL A 514 3.97 12.99 -12.69
N PRO A 515 3.95 12.23 -11.59
CA PRO A 515 5.18 11.88 -10.87
C PRO A 515 6.00 10.78 -11.56
N PHE A 516 5.38 9.98 -12.40
CA PHE A 516 5.99 8.90 -13.19
C PHE A 516 5.13 8.62 -14.42
N ARG A 517 5.75 8.05 -15.46
CA ARG A 517 5.09 7.71 -16.71
C ARG A 517 4.48 6.33 -16.70
N ASP A 518 5.27 5.32 -16.32
CA ASP A 518 4.90 3.93 -16.37
C ASP A 518 4.69 3.36 -14.96
N VAL A 519 3.53 2.73 -14.73
CA VAL A 519 3.20 2.04 -13.49
C VAL A 519 3.21 0.54 -13.77
N VAL A 520 4.29 -0.11 -13.35
CA VAL A 520 4.51 -1.54 -13.58
C VAL A 520 4.04 -2.32 -12.34
N ILE A 521 3.01 -3.11 -12.52
CA ILE A 521 2.47 -3.91 -11.41
C ILE A 521 3.20 -5.25 -11.34
N THR A 522 3.91 -5.43 -10.23
CA THR A 522 4.63 -6.68 -9.96
C THR A 522 3.69 -7.75 -9.42
N PRO A 523 3.91 -9.03 -9.78
CA PRO A 523 3.04 -10.12 -9.33
C PRO A 523 3.24 -10.40 -7.84
N LEU A 524 2.15 -10.81 -7.18
CA LEU A 524 2.19 -11.30 -5.80
C LEU A 524 2.82 -12.71 -5.75
N VAL A 525 3.52 -13.01 -4.64
CA VAL A 525 4.15 -14.30 -4.45
C VAL A 525 3.31 -15.19 -3.52
N PHE A 526 2.98 -16.37 -4.03
CA PHE A 526 2.22 -17.42 -3.35
C PHE A 526 3.10 -18.66 -3.15
N ASP A 527 2.70 -19.55 -2.25
CA ASP A 527 3.35 -20.86 -2.12
C ASP A 527 3.06 -21.74 -3.37
N SER A 528 3.72 -22.87 -3.46
CA SER A 528 3.56 -23.80 -4.59
C SER A 528 2.13 -24.33 -4.79
N ALA A 529 1.30 -24.28 -3.74
CA ALA A 529 -0.11 -24.64 -3.76
C ALA A 529 -1.04 -23.46 -4.13
N GLY A 530 -0.51 -22.25 -4.39
CA GLY A 530 -1.27 -21.07 -4.72
C GLY A 530 -1.93 -20.39 -3.50
N ARG A 531 -1.42 -20.63 -2.29
CA ARG A 531 -1.91 -19.99 -1.07
C ARG A 531 -1.02 -18.80 -0.73
N LYS A 532 -1.63 -17.70 -0.28
CA LYS A 532 -0.89 -16.54 0.22
C LYS A 532 0.03 -16.95 1.37
N MET A 533 1.29 -16.53 1.31
CA MET A 533 2.25 -16.83 2.37
C MET A 533 1.91 -16.02 3.64
N SER A 534 1.83 -16.71 4.77
CA SER A 534 1.62 -16.07 6.07
C SER A 534 2.31 -16.85 7.19
N LYS A 535 2.73 -16.14 8.24
CA LYS A 535 3.36 -16.76 9.42
C LYS A 535 2.42 -17.76 10.11
N SER A 536 1.11 -17.48 10.11
CA SER A 536 0.09 -18.34 10.71
C SER A 536 -0.10 -19.66 9.98
N LEU A 537 0.16 -19.71 8.66
CA LEU A 537 0.12 -20.93 7.85
C LEU A 537 1.46 -21.68 7.84
N GLY A 538 2.53 -21.10 8.38
CA GLY A 538 3.86 -21.70 8.39
C GLY A 538 4.47 -21.93 7.00
N ASN A 539 3.98 -21.25 5.97
CA ASN A 539 4.40 -21.37 4.58
C ASN A 539 5.25 -20.20 4.08
N VAL A 540 5.73 -19.36 5.00
CA VAL A 540 6.61 -18.23 4.66
C VAL A 540 8.00 -18.75 4.33
N VAL A 541 8.54 -18.31 3.18
CA VAL A 541 9.91 -18.55 2.77
C VAL A 541 10.74 -17.29 3.07
N ASP A 542 11.80 -17.44 3.85
CA ASP A 542 12.74 -16.37 4.13
C ASP A 542 13.72 -16.23 2.94
N PRO A 543 13.80 -15.05 2.29
CA PRO A 543 14.73 -14.83 1.19
C PRO A 543 16.19 -14.92 1.63
N MET A 544 16.49 -14.72 2.92
CA MET A 544 17.83 -14.85 3.47
C MET A 544 18.29 -16.32 3.46
N ASP A 545 17.42 -17.25 3.86
CA ASP A 545 17.71 -18.69 3.81
C ASP A 545 17.98 -19.16 2.38
N LEU A 546 17.30 -18.58 1.39
CA LEU A 546 17.54 -18.88 -0.02
C LEU A 546 18.88 -18.34 -0.50
N ALA A 547 19.21 -17.10 -0.13
CA ALA A 547 20.49 -16.49 -0.46
C ALA A 547 21.67 -17.22 0.19
N ASP A 548 21.49 -17.74 1.41
CA ASP A 548 22.53 -18.50 2.11
C ASP A 548 22.74 -19.91 1.51
N ARG A 549 21.67 -20.56 1.03
CA ARG A 549 21.75 -21.90 0.44
C ARG A 549 22.16 -21.91 -1.03
N TYR A 550 21.68 -20.93 -1.81
CA TYR A 550 21.82 -20.95 -3.27
C TYR A 550 22.61 -19.78 -3.83
N GLY A 551 22.81 -18.71 -3.05
CA GLY A 551 23.38 -17.44 -3.47
C GLY A 551 22.32 -16.40 -3.81
N ALA A 552 22.66 -15.13 -3.62
CA ALA A 552 21.79 -13.97 -3.93
C ALA A 552 21.52 -13.85 -5.45
N ASP A 553 22.53 -14.12 -6.28
CA ASP A 553 22.38 -14.12 -7.74
C ASP A 553 21.38 -15.18 -8.21
N ALA A 554 21.45 -16.38 -7.63
CA ALA A 554 20.51 -17.47 -7.94
C ALA A 554 19.09 -17.11 -7.48
N PHE A 555 18.95 -16.51 -6.30
CA PHE A 555 17.66 -16.04 -5.81
C PHE A 555 17.04 -15.00 -6.78
N ARG A 556 17.76 -13.93 -7.13
CA ARG A 556 17.26 -12.88 -8.04
C ARG A 556 16.87 -13.44 -9.40
N LEU A 557 17.73 -14.25 -10.02
CA LEU A 557 17.45 -14.87 -11.31
C LEU A 557 16.22 -15.78 -11.26
N SER A 558 16.05 -16.55 -10.16
CA SER A 558 14.91 -17.43 -9.99
C SER A 558 13.58 -16.69 -9.94
N ILE A 559 13.56 -15.53 -9.29
CA ILE A 559 12.37 -14.65 -9.22
C ILE A 559 12.08 -14.09 -10.61
N LEU A 560 13.06 -13.47 -11.27
CA LEU A 560 12.88 -12.83 -12.58
C LEU A 560 12.38 -13.83 -13.63
N ARG A 561 12.92 -15.07 -13.67
CA ARG A 561 12.48 -16.10 -14.62
C ARG A 561 11.03 -16.57 -14.41
N GLN A 562 10.47 -16.41 -13.22
CA GLN A 562 9.09 -16.77 -12.92
C GLN A 562 8.11 -15.63 -13.18
N MET A 563 8.61 -14.41 -13.37
CA MET A 563 7.74 -13.27 -13.70
C MET A 563 7.15 -13.42 -15.11
N ARG A 564 5.87 -13.11 -15.21
CA ARG A 564 5.17 -13.00 -16.48
C ARG A 564 4.29 -11.76 -16.42
N LEU A 565 4.37 -10.92 -17.41
CA LEU A 565 3.63 -9.65 -17.46
C LEU A 565 2.11 -9.85 -17.29
N GLU A 566 1.58 -10.94 -17.86
CA GLU A 566 0.16 -11.26 -17.79
C GLU A 566 -0.26 -11.95 -16.48
N SER A 567 0.70 -12.45 -15.70
CA SER A 567 0.40 -13.15 -14.44
C SER A 567 0.30 -12.17 -13.27
N GLN A 568 -0.71 -12.36 -12.43
CA GLN A 568 -0.84 -11.65 -11.16
C GLN A 568 -0.12 -12.36 -10.00
N GLU A 569 0.34 -13.60 -10.24
CA GLU A 569 0.85 -14.50 -9.22
C GLU A 569 2.15 -15.16 -9.67
N ILE A 570 3.11 -15.24 -8.76
CA ILE A 570 4.23 -16.17 -8.84
C ILE A 570 3.93 -17.30 -7.85
N ARG A 571 3.74 -18.51 -8.33
CA ARG A 571 3.71 -19.72 -7.48
C ARG A 571 5.14 -20.16 -7.26
N TYR A 572 5.71 -19.71 -6.16
CA TYR A 572 7.13 -19.89 -5.88
C TYR A 572 7.50 -21.35 -5.70
N GLN A 573 8.57 -21.75 -6.38
CA GLN A 573 9.17 -23.09 -6.30
C GLN A 573 10.66 -22.95 -5.98
N GLU A 574 11.09 -23.49 -4.86
CA GLU A 574 12.50 -23.43 -4.42
C GLU A 574 13.45 -24.11 -5.41
N SER A 575 13.02 -25.14 -6.12
CA SER A 575 13.80 -25.81 -7.17
C SER A 575 14.30 -24.84 -8.26
N ARG A 576 13.60 -23.70 -8.47
CA ARG A 576 14.03 -22.66 -9.41
C ARG A 576 15.29 -21.93 -8.95
N CYS A 577 15.52 -21.81 -7.64
CA CYS A 577 16.78 -21.29 -7.12
C CYS A 577 17.94 -22.27 -7.37
N GLU A 578 17.69 -23.57 -7.24
CA GLU A 578 18.70 -24.60 -7.56
C GLU A 578 19.07 -24.60 -9.05
N GLU A 579 18.07 -24.51 -9.94
CA GLU A 579 18.33 -24.35 -11.38
C GLU A 579 19.18 -23.10 -11.66
N ALA A 580 18.85 -21.98 -11.04
CA ALA A 580 19.58 -20.72 -11.21
C ALA A 580 21.02 -20.82 -10.66
N ARG A 581 21.23 -21.47 -9.51
CA ARG A 581 22.58 -21.76 -8.99
C ARG A 581 23.41 -22.59 -9.99
N ASN A 582 22.79 -23.60 -10.58
CA ASN A 582 23.47 -24.45 -11.56
C ASN A 582 23.81 -23.67 -12.83
N PHE A 583 22.96 -22.72 -13.25
CA PHE A 583 23.22 -21.80 -14.34
C PHE A 583 24.41 -20.86 -14.03
N ASN A 584 24.46 -20.27 -12.86
CA ASN A 584 25.58 -19.43 -12.43
C ASN A 584 26.88 -20.21 -12.41
N ASN A 585 26.87 -21.46 -11.93
CA ASN A 585 28.04 -22.33 -11.96
C ASN A 585 28.46 -22.72 -13.39
N LYS A 586 27.51 -22.83 -14.34
CA LYS A 586 27.81 -23.05 -15.76
C LYS A 586 28.52 -21.85 -16.38
N ILE A 587 28.06 -20.64 -16.12
CA ILE A 587 28.72 -19.39 -16.54
C ILE A 587 30.15 -19.34 -15.97
N TRP A 588 30.29 -19.62 -14.67
CA TRP A 588 31.58 -19.65 -13.99
C TRP A 588 32.58 -20.59 -14.68
N ASN A 589 32.15 -21.82 -15.00
CA ASN A 589 32.99 -22.77 -15.66
C ASN A 589 33.30 -22.44 -17.12
N ALA A 590 32.35 -21.82 -17.84
CA ALA A 590 32.60 -21.28 -19.16
C ALA A 590 33.69 -20.19 -19.12
N THR A 591 33.56 -19.23 -18.17
CA THR A 591 34.58 -18.20 -17.94
C THR A 591 35.96 -18.78 -17.60
N ARG A 592 36.02 -19.79 -16.75
CA ARG A 592 37.30 -20.50 -16.45
C ARG A 592 37.94 -21.09 -17.70
N TYR A 593 37.15 -21.72 -18.56
CA TYR A 593 37.64 -22.24 -19.83
C TYR A 593 38.16 -21.12 -20.73
N ILE A 594 37.45 -20.03 -20.89
CA ILE A 594 37.84 -18.85 -21.68
C ILE A 594 39.20 -18.30 -21.19
N LEU A 595 39.29 -18.01 -19.89
CA LEU A 595 40.53 -17.52 -19.27
C LEU A 595 41.71 -18.44 -19.46
N SER A 596 41.49 -19.77 -19.55
CA SER A 596 42.56 -20.70 -19.87
C SER A 596 43.09 -20.61 -21.32
N LEU A 597 42.28 -20.05 -22.21
CA LEU A 597 42.66 -19.78 -23.62
C LEU A 597 43.46 -18.49 -23.77
N GLU A 598 43.24 -17.52 -22.90
CA GLU A 598 43.87 -16.17 -22.97
C GLU A 598 45.32 -16.19 -22.42
N GLU A 599 45.79 -17.26 -21.78
CA GLU A 599 47.14 -17.33 -21.23
C GLU A 599 48.19 -17.11 -22.31
N GLY A 600 48.90 -15.95 -22.19
CA GLY A 600 49.92 -15.52 -23.17
C GLY A 600 49.38 -14.76 -24.37
N LEU A 601 48.14 -14.36 -24.41
CA LEU A 601 47.55 -13.50 -25.42
C LEU A 601 47.55 -12.00 -24.98
N PRO A 602 47.44 -11.04 -25.91
CA PRO A 602 47.33 -9.63 -25.56
C PRO A 602 46.08 -9.35 -24.71
N ALA A 603 46.17 -8.39 -23.78
CA ALA A 603 45.09 -8.01 -22.92
C ALA A 603 43.90 -7.34 -23.65
N ALA A 604 44.10 -6.80 -24.83
CA ALA A 604 43.05 -6.24 -25.65
C ALA A 604 43.05 -6.96 -27.02
N MET A 605 41.94 -7.61 -27.32
CA MET A 605 41.73 -8.28 -28.59
C MET A 605 40.57 -7.61 -29.33
N THR A 606 40.75 -7.44 -30.64
CA THR A 606 39.67 -6.98 -31.53
C THR A 606 39.14 -8.15 -32.33
N LEU A 607 37.85 -8.11 -32.64
CA LEU A 607 37.23 -9.10 -33.52
C LEU A 607 38.00 -9.13 -34.85
N PRO A 608 38.42 -10.32 -35.31
CA PRO A 608 39.09 -10.45 -36.59
C PRO A 608 38.15 -10.05 -37.74
N PRO A 609 38.70 -9.70 -38.91
CA PRO A 609 37.93 -9.48 -40.14
C PRO A 609 37.02 -10.68 -40.46
N SER A 610 35.84 -10.40 -41.03
CA SER A 610 34.81 -11.40 -41.29
C SER A 610 35.25 -12.60 -42.14
N ASP A 611 36.25 -12.42 -43.01
CA ASP A 611 36.86 -13.44 -43.85
C ASP A 611 37.73 -14.44 -43.07
N ARG A 612 38.06 -14.12 -41.80
CA ARG A 612 38.81 -15.00 -40.89
C ARG A 612 37.94 -15.70 -39.86
N LEU A 613 36.67 -15.35 -39.83
CA LEU A 613 35.69 -15.99 -38.92
C LEU A 613 35.20 -17.31 -39.52
N THR A 614 35.06 -18.31 -38.65
CA THR A 614 34.42 -19.56 -39.05
C THR A 614 32.89 -19.36 -39.15
N MET A 615 32.19 -20.32 -39.74
CA MET A 615 30.74 -20.30 -39.80
C MET A 615 30.12 -20.33 -38.35
N ALA A 616 30.77 -21.02 -37.42
CA ALA A 616 30.35 -21.05 -36.02
C ALA A 616 30.50 -19.70 -35.32
N ASP A 617 31.60 -18.96 -35.61
CA ASP A 617 31.83 -17.62 -35.10
C ASP A 617 30.77 -16.64 -35.62
N GLY A 618 30.53 -16.63 -36.92
CA GLY A 618 29.48 -15.80 -37.54
C GLY A 618 28.08 -16.12 -36.97
N TRP A 619 27.80 -17.39 -36.72
CA TRP A 619 26.53 -17.82 -36.13
C TRP A 619 26.39 -17.30 -34.71
N ILE A 620 27.35 -17.52 -33.81
CA ILE A 620 27.21 -17.11 -32.40
C ILE A 620 27.16 -15.57 -32.26
N LEU A 621 27.93 -14.82 -33.04
CA LEU A 621 27.89 -13.36 -33.04
C LEU A 621 26.50 -12.83 -33.48
N THR A 622 25.90 -13.47 -34.52
CA THR A 622 24.55 -13.14 -34.96
C THR A 622 23.53 -13.45 -33.89
N ARG A 623 23.67 -14.61 -33.20
CA ARG A 623 22.80 -14.99 -32.10
C ARG A 623 22.94 -14.05 -30.89
N LEU A 624 24.17 -13.63 -30.55
CA LEU A 624 24.42 -12.63 -29.50
C LEU A 624 23.72 -11.32 -29.80
N GLN A 625 23.86 -10.80 -31.03
CA GLN A 625 23.21 -9.57 -31.44
C GLN A 625 21.69 -9.67 -31.37
N SER A 626 21.11 -10.77 -31.86
CA SER A 626 19.66 -10.98 -31.80
C SER A 626 19.16 -11.13 -30.36
N THR A 627 19.93 -11.81 -29.50
CA THR A 627 19.59 -11.95 -28.08
C THR A 627 19.66 -10.61 -27.37
N ALA A 628 20.71 -9.82 -27.58
CA ALA A 628 20.86 -8.49 -26.97
C ALA A 628 19.67 -7.56 -27.35
N GLN A 629 19.29 -7.55 -28.64
CA GLN A 629 18.12 -6.79 -29.10
C GLN A 629 16.82 -7.28 -28.46
N GLY A 630 16.63 -8.60 -28.41
CA GLY A 630 15.44 -9.20 -27.80
C GLY A 630 15.33 -8.91 -26.30
N VAL A 631 16.44 -8.97 -25.59
CA VAL A 631 16.52 -8.63 -24.15
C VAL A 631 16.24 -7.15 -23.91
N GLY A 632 16.83 -6.26 -24.75
CA GLY A 632 16.55 -4.83 -24.67
C GLY A 632 15.05 -4.54 -24.87
N SER A 633 14.45 -5.10 -25.94
CA SER A 633 13.01 -4.93 -26.19
C SER A 633 12.14 -5.49 -25.04
N ALA A 634 12.58 -6.57 -24.40
CA ALA A 634 11.86 -7.13 -23.25
C ALA A 634 11.94 -6.19 -22.02
N PHE A 635 13.09 -5.56 -21.75
CA PHE A 635 13.22 -4.57 -20.69
C PHE A 635 12.43 -3.29 -20.98
N ASP A 636 12.43 -2.81 -22.24
CA ASP A 636 11.61 -1.67 -22.67
C ASP A 636 10.10 -1.93 -22.47
N GLY A 637 9.69 -3.20 -22.58
CA GLY A 637 8.33 -3.68 -22.31
C GLY A 637 8.08 -4.15 -20.88
N TYR A 638 9.07 -4.09 -20.01
CA TYR A 638 9.02 -4.60 -18.62
C TYR A 638 8.75 -6.11 -18.51
N ASP A 639 9.04 -6.90 -19.53
CA ASP A 639 8.91 -8.36 -19.50
C ASP A 639 10.19 -9.05 -19.01
N PHE A 640 10.38 -9.00 -17.71
CA PHE A 640 11.59 -9.55 -17.05
C PHE A 640 11.74 -11.06 -17.27
N GLY A 641 10.63 -11.78 -17.35
CA GLY A 641 10.66 -13.23 -17.58
C GLY A 641 11.15 -13.60 -18.96
N ILE A 642 10.75 -12.86 -20.00
CA ILE A 642 11.24 -13.05 -21.37
C ILE A 642 12.72 -12.67 -21.46
N ALA A 643 13.14 -11.55 -20.85
CA ALA A 643 14.52 -11.14 -20.80
C ALA A 643 15.43 -12.24 -20.18
N ALA A 644 15.06 -12.70 -18.98
CA ALA A 644 15.81 -13.73 -18.26
C ALA A 644 15.85 -15.07 -19.01
N GLU A 645 14.73 -15.51 -19.60
CA GLU A 645 14.68 -16.74 -20.37
C GLU A 645 15.49 -16.67 -21.67
N SER A 646 15.49 -15.52 -22.36
CA SER A 646 16.29 -15.30 -23.57
C SER A 646 17.78 -15.40 -23.28
N LEU A 647 18.24 -14.74 -22.20
CA LEU A 647 19.65 -14.86 -21.74
C LEU A 647 19.99 -16.29 -21.34
N TRP A 648 19.09 -16.97 -20.62
CA TRP A 648 19.30 -18.35 -20.23
C TRP A 648 19.49 -19.26 -21.43
N ARG A 649 18.60 -19.16 -22.44
CA ARG A 649 18.66 -19.99 -23.66
C ARG A 649 19.93 -19.74 -24.45
N PHE A 650 20.28 -18.48 -24.64
CA PHE A 650 21.52 -18.11 -25.35
C PHE A 650 22.75 -18.67 -24.64
N VAL A 651 22.92 -18.39 -23.35
CA VAL A 651 24.11 -18.80 -22.59
C VAL A 651 24.18 -20.33 -22.45
N TRP A 652 23.07 -20.97 -22.06
CA TRP A 652 23.12 -22.41 -21.80
C TRP A 652 23.22 -23.22 -23.06
N TYR A 653 22.27 -23.05 -23.99
CA TYR A 653 22.12 -23.96 -25.14
C TYR A 653 22.93 -23.52 -26.34
N GLU A 654 22.99 -22.24 -26.68
CA GLU A 654 23.68 -21.80 -27.89
C GLU A 654 25.16 -21.59 -27.63
N PHE A 655 25.52 -20.84 -26.60
CA PHE A 655 26.90 -20.54 -26.28
C PHE A 655 27.64 -21.75 -25.65
N CYS A 656 27.15 -22.26 -24.50
CA CYS A 656 27.87 -23.29 -23.77
C CYS A 656 27.77 -24.69 -24.44
N ASP A 657 26.56 -25.11 -24.86
CA ASP A 657 26.39 -26.50 -25.36
C ASP A 657 26.85 -26.66 -26.82
N TRP A 658 26.84 -25.58 -27.62
CA TRP A 658 27.23 -25.64 -29.01
C TRP A 658 28.52 -24.92 -29.32
N TYR A 659 28.55 -23.57 -29.09
CA TYR A 659 29.66 -22.77 -29.56
C TYR A 659 30.98 -23.12 -28.80
N LEU A 660 30.96 -23.19 -27.47
CA LEU A 660 32.15 -23.58 -26.69
C LEU A 660 32.67 -24.99 -27.05
N GLU A 661 31.79 -25.93 -27.38
CA GLU A 661 32.21 -27.26 -27.81
C GLU A 661 32.80 -27.20 -29.22
N ALA A 662 32.22 -26.42 -30.13
CA ALA A 662 32.77 -26.23 -31.48
C ALA A 662 34.17 -25.59 -31.44
N THR A 663 34.40 -24.64 -30.53
CA THR A 663 35.72 -23.96 -30.42
C THR A 663 36.87 -24.92 -30.01
N LYS A 664 36.58 -26.06 -29.39
CA LYS A 664 37.59 -27.06 -29.03
C LYS A 664 38.23 -27.71 -30.26
N LEU A 665 37.55 -27.64 -31.41
CA LEU A 665 38.02 -28.15 -32.69
C LEU A 665 38.81 -27.10 -33.46
N GLU A 666 38.70 -25.83 -33.07
CA GLU A 666 39.38 -24.69 -33.73
C GLU A 666 40.87 -24.70 -33.45
N ARG A 667 41.68 -24.55 -34.52
CA ARG A 667 43.15 -24.53 -34.44
C ARG A 667 43.71 -23.15 -34.19
N ASN A 668 43.00 -22.09 -34.65
CA ASN A 668 43.45 -20.71 -34.47
C ASN A 668 43.04 -20.20 -33.08
N ARG A 669 43.98 -20.22 -32.16
CA ARG A 669 43.78 -19.83 -30.76
C ARG A 669 43.42 -18.32 -30.61
N GLU A 670 44.04 -17.45 -31.43
CA GLU A 670 43.79 -16.00 -31.37
C GLU A 670 42.35 -15.65 -31.81
N THR A 671 41.91 -16.20 -32.97
CA THR A 671 40.53 -15.98 -33.45
C THR A 671 39.53 -16.49 -32.45
N ARG A 672 39.71 -17.67 -31.91
CA ARG A 672 38.85 -18.26 -30.91
C ARG A 672 38.76 -17.42 -29.65
N ALA A 673 39.89 -16.96 -29.11
CA ALA A 673 39.91 -16.15 -27.91
C ALA A 673 39.28 -14.74 -28.14
N ALA A 674 39.41 -14.20 -29.35
CA ALA A 674 38.84 -12.90 -29.70
C ALA A 674 37.30 -12.93 -29.86
N VAL A 675 36.72 -14.08 -30.21
CA VAL A 675 35.25 -14.24 -30.31
C VAL A 675 34.62 -14.63 -28.95
N LEU A 676 35.34 -15.40 -28.13
CA LEU A 676 34.90 -15.78 -26.77
C LEU A 676 34.96 -14.63 -25.78
#